data_7b3feb0a9a33f4f2691251efad75aeda
#
_entry.id   7b3feb0a9a33f4f2691251efad75aeda
#
_cell.length_a   1.000
_cell.length_b   1.000
_cell.length_c   1.000
_cell.angle_alpha   90.00
_cell.angle_beta   90.00
_cell.angle_gamma   90.00
#
_symmetry.space_group_name_H-M   'P 1'
#
loop_
_entity.id
_entity.type
_entity.pdbx_description
1 polymer ?
#
loop_
_entity_poly.entity_id
_entity_poly.type
_entity_poly.pdbx_seq_one_letter_code
_entity_poly.pdbx_strand_id
1 'polypeptide(L)'
;MTTVTSNELTPEQVRDSKIYTQWGLMEAEYDLIVAELKRLPNYTETGIFSGMWSEHVSYKKSKPILRKFWSTNERVLQGPGEGAGILDIGDGQAVVFKAESHNHPSFVEPYEGAATGVGGILRDIFSMGAQPIAVLDSLRFGELDDAHTKHIVDGVIAGIAGYGNAIGIPTVGGEISFDNVYAGNPLVNVMAVGLIDQAAMQVGQAKGVGNAIIYVGAKTGRDGINGASFASAEFSTEHESDRSAVQVGDPFLEKLVMDATLKAVHDHSDIIVGIQDMGAAGLLSSSSEMAAKAGMGITLNLNKVPQRETHMTPYELMLSESQERMLLVVKRGEEQAILDLFHEADLDAVVIGEVTDNGRYVLSFNDEIVADVPIDFLTHPPKQDLPMAEPKRLATFTADQYQPDLSDVKQTILDLLAQPTIASKASLFRHFDSMVRADTAIKPGGDASLVRVRGTKKALAMTTDVNARYLYLNSRVGAKMAVAEAARNIVATGALPIGITDGLNFGSPDNPEVYYELDQAVAGINEVAKQLNTPIISGNVSLYNETDGQAIYPTPMIGMVGLLDNVDLTTTIGFKQAGDVIYVIGATQASFNGSEIQKMQTGTIDGQLFEFDDAAEMAAQTLVRQAIGQQLLASAHDLAEGGLIVGLLESSFAGQLSFNVNTNLATPYLFAETPSRFVVSVAADKVAAFEALAGDLATRIGDVTTGDDIVVATTTDEIVLSRQAAQKVYQESISWQLQA
;
A
#
# COMPACT_ATOMS: atom_id res chain seq x y z
N MET A 1 -21.23 -5.68 -47.62
CA MET A 1 -20.56 -6.51 -46.64
C MET A 1 -19.06 -6.33 -46.88
N THR A 2 -18.45 -5.41 -46.19
CA THR A 2 -17.02 -5.25 -46.15
C THR A 2 -16.54 -6.07 -44.97
N THR A 3 -16.02 -7.25 -45.23
CA THR A 3 -15.26 -8.03 -44.25
C THR A 3 -14.13 -7.15 -43.74
N VAL A 4 -14.22 -6.69 -42.50
CA VAL A 4 -13.08 -6.13 -41.80
C VAL A 4 -12.13 -7.32 -41.61
N THR A 5 -11.10 -7.40 -42.42
CA THR A 5 -9.98 -8.31 -42.22
C THR A 5 -9.32 -7.83 -40.89
N SER A 6 -9.56 -8.54 -39.79
CA SER A 6 -8.79 -8.32 -38.58
C SER A 6 -7.32 -8.57 -38.94
N ASN A 7 -6.43 -7.68 -38.53
CA ASN A 7 -4.98 -7.89 -38.61
C ASN A 7 -4.51 -8.99 -37.62
N GLU A 8 -5.43 -9.72 -37.01
CA GLU A 8 -5.14 -10.77 -36.07
C GLU A 8 -4.54 -12.00 -36.77
N LEU A 9 -3.52 -12.56 -36.13
CA LEU A 9 -2.85 -13.78 -36.64
C LEU A 9 -3.79 -15.00 -36.58
N THR A 10 -3.69 -15.90 -37.55
CA THR A 10 -4.40 -17.19 -37.44
C THR A 10 -3.82 -18.04 -36.28
N PRO A 11 -4.54 -19.05 -35.78
CA PRO A 11 -4.03 -19.95 -34.74
C PRO A 11 -2.67 -20.60 -35.08
N GLU A 12 -2.46 -20.96 -36.35
CA GLU A 12 -1.19 -21.49 -36.83
C GLU A 12 -0.08 -20.44 -36.83
N GLN A 13 -0.40 -19.20 -37.21
CA GLN A 13 0.55 -18.10 -37.15
C GLN A 13 0.91 -17.70 -35.71
N VAL A 14 -0.04 -17.73 -34.80
CA VAL A 14 0.21 -17.52 -33.35
C VAL A 14 1.20 -18.57 -32.84
N ARG A 15 0.97 -19.85 -33.12
CA ARG A 15 1.88 -20.94 -32.76
C ARG A 15 3.27 -20.76 -33.34
N ASP A 16 3.33 -20.56 -34.69
CA ASP A 16 4.59 -20.56 -35.44
C ASP A 16 5.47 -19.33 -35.15
N SER A 17 4.87 -18.17 -34.89
CA SER A 17 5.56 -16.94 -34.50
C SER A 17 5.93 -16.93 -33.05
N LYS A 18 5.28 -17.76 -32.20
CA LYS A 18 5.41 -17.76 -30.73
C LYS A 18 5.13 -16.39 -30.10
N ILE A 19 4.25 -15.57 -30.68
CA ILE A 19 3.93 -14.24 -30.18
C ILE A 19 3.47 -14.26 -28.72
N TYR A 20 2.89 -15.37 -28.26
CA TYR A 20 2.45 -15.58 -26.88
C TYR A 20 3.61 -15.46 -25.87
N THR A 21 4.87 -15.72 -26.28
CA THR A 21 6.02 -15.54 -25.38
C THR A 21 6.31 -14.05 -25.12
N GLN A 22 6.03 -13.19 -26.11
CA GLN A 22 6.12 -11.73 -25.93
C GLN A 22 5.01 -11.19 -25.02
N TRP A 23 3.91 -11.94 -24.88
CA TRP A 23 2.81 -11.63 -23.97
C TRP A 23 2.98 -12.28 -22.59
N GLY A 24 4.12 -12.93 -22.31
CA GLY A 24 4.45 -13.50 -21.01
C GLY A 24 4.00 -14.95 -20.79
N LEU A 25 3.44 -15.66 -21.79
CA LEU A 25 3.17 -17.10 -21.68
C LEU A 25 4.42 -17.91 -22.00
N MET A 26 4.73 -18.88 -21.15
CA MET A 26 5.78 -19.86 -21.44
C MET A 26 5.31 -20.90 -22.47
N GLU A 27 6.25 -21.50 -23.23
CA GLU A 27 5.92 -22.55 -24.21
C GLU A 27 5.16 -23.72 -23.54
N ALA A 28 5.58 -24.14 -22.37
CA ALA A 28 4.90 -25.22 -21.62
C ALA A 28 3.46 -24.85 -21.22
N GLU A 29 3.20 -23.58 -20.92
CA GLU A 29 1.85 -23.10 -20.62
C GLU A 29 0.98 -23.09 -21.89
N TYR A 30 1.53 -22.64 -23.03
CA TYR A 30 0.83 -22.70 -24.31
C TYR A 30 0.47 -24.15 -24.71
N ASP A 31 1.40 -25.09 -24.52
CA ASP A 31 1.17 -26.51 -24.78
C ASP A 31 0.04 -27.08 -23.90
N LEU A 32 -0.04 -26.67 -22.62
CA LEU A 32 -1.15 -27.03 -21.72
C LEU A 32 -2.49 -26.48 -22.23
N ILE A 33 -2.52 -25.24 -22.72
CA ILE A 33 -3.73 -24.63 -23.30
C ILE A 33 -4.19 -25.42 -24.51
N VAL A 34 -3.28 -25.77 -25.42
CA VAL A 34 -3.56 -26.58 -26.63
C VAL A 34 -4.12 -27.95 -26.21
N ALA A 35 -3.52 -28.60 -25.21
CA ALA A 35 -3.96 -29.90 -24.72
C ALA A 35 -5.37 -29.87 -24.12
N GLU A 36 -5.68 -28.84 -23.33
CA GLU A 36 -7.00 -28.66 -22.71
C GLU A 36 -8.07 -28.35 -23.75
N LEU A 37 -7.80 -27.41 -24.65
CA LEU A 37 -8.75 -27.02 -25.70
C LEU A 37 -8.89 -28.10 -26.80
N LYS A 38 -7.93 -29.02 -26.92
CA LYS A 38 -7.83 -30.04 -27.98
C LYS A 38 -7.80 -29.44 -29.41
N ARG A 39 -7.37 -28.22 -29.51
CA ARG A 39 -7.16 -27.42 -30.71
C ARG A 39 -6.18 -26.29 -30.42
N LEU A 40 -5.68 -25.64 -31.47
CA LEU A 40 -4.93 -24.41 -31.29
C LEU A 40 -5.86 -23.29 -30.78
N PRO A 41 -5.47 -22.51 -29.77
CA PRO A 41 -6.18 -21.30 -29.38
C PRO A 41 -6.08 -20.26 -30.50
N ASN A 42 -7.13 -19.48 -30.70
CA ASN A 42 -7.06 -18.34 -31.59
C ASN A 42 -6.33 -17.13 -30.95
N TYR A 43 -6.21 -16.02 -31.66
CA TYR A 43 -5.51 -14.81 -31.20
C TYR A 43 -6.10 -14.26 -29.89
N THR A 44 -7.43 -14.09 -29.85
CA THR A 44 -8.16 -13.60 -28.67
C THR A 44 -8.02 -14.58 -27.50
N GLU A 45 -8.22 -15.89 -27.72
CA GLU A 45 -8.07 -16.91 -26.68
C GLU A 45 -6.63 -16.94 -26.11
N THR A 46 -5.63 -16.84 -26.98
CA THR A 46 -4.22 -16.77 -26.54
C THR A 46 -3.99 -15.53 -25.65
N GLY A 47 -4.54 -14.38 -26.04
CA GLY A 47 -4.44 -13.13 -25.29
C GLY A 47 -5.13 -13.20 -23.91
N ILE A 48 -6.33 -13.75 -23.83
CA ILE A 48 -7.03 -13.89 -22.55
C ILE A 48 -6.31 -14.85 -21.57
N PHE A 49 -5.70 -15.94 -22.10
CA PHE A 49 -4.86 -16.78 -21.25
C PHE A 49 -3.58 -16.06 -20.81
N SER A 50 -2.95 -15.28 -21.68
CA SER A 50 -1.78 -14.49 -21.33
C SER A 50 -2.08 -13.50 -20.19
N GLY A 51 -3.17 -12.73 -20.31
CA GLY A 51 -3.60 -11.80 -19.25
C GLY A 51 -3.87 -12.51 -17.94
N MET A 52 -4.73 -13.55 -17.95
CA MET A 52 -5.13 -14.28 -16.74
C MET A 52 -3.99 -15.11 -16.12
N TRP A 53 -3.01 -15.56 -16.90
CA TRP A 53 -1.88 -16.36 -16.40
C TRP A 53 -0.61 -15.53 -16.19
N SER A 54 -0.68 -14.20 -16.31
CA SER A 54 0.40 -13.30 -15.85
C SER A 54 0.60 -13.46 -14.34
N GLU A 55 1.82 -13.21 -13.84
CA GLU A 55 2.06 -13.24 -12.39
C GLU A 55 1.23 -12.19 -11.66
N HIS A 56 1.10 -11.00 -12.27
CA HIS A 56 0.36 -9.87 -11.69
C HIS A 56 -1.14 -10.19 -11.44
N VAL A 57 -1.80 -10.96 -12.33
CA VAL A 57 -3.22 -11.33 -12.15
C VAL A 57 -3.37 -12.62 -11.35
N SER A 58 -2.56 -13.63 -11.64
CA SER A 58 -2.78 -14.98 -11.11
C SER A 58 -2.04 -15.30 -9.82
N TYR A 59 -0.99 -14.53 -9.53
CA TYR A 59 -0.06 -14.82 -8.43
C TYR A 59 0.52 -16.26 -8.51
N LYS A 60 0.72 -16.82 -9.71
CA LYS A 60 1.10 -18.22 -9.90
C LYS A 60 2.41 -18.60 -9.22
N LYS A 61 3.36 -17.65 -9.10
CA LYS A 61 4.66 -17.80 -8.44
C LYS A 61 4.61 -17.42 -6.95
N SER A 62 3.91 -16.35 -6.58
CA SER A 62 3.85 -15.83 -5.20
C SER A 62 2.80 -16.52 -4.32
N LYS A 63 1.71 -17.05 -4.90
CA LYS A 63 0.60 -17.66 -4.17
C LYS A 63 1.00 -18.78 -3.19
N PRO A 64 2.02 -19.64 -3.44
CA PRO A 64 2.48 -20.61 -2.45
C PRO A 64 2.97 -19.99 -1.14
N ILE A 65 3.60 -18.80 -1.23
CA ILE A 65 4.08 -18.02 -0.07
C ILE A 65 2.93 -17.26 0.58
N LEU A 66 2.09 -16.56 -0.21
CA LEU A 66 0.98 -15.74 0.30
C LEU A 66 -0.03 -16.54 1.11
N ARG A 67 -0.24 -17.81 0.76
CA ARG A 67 -1.13 -18.74 1.52
C ARG A 67 -0.64 -19.00 2.95
N LYS A 68 0.58 -18.60 3.30
CA LYS A 68 1.10 -18.71 4.66
C LYS A 68 0.62 -17.59 5.57
N PHE A 69 0.05 -16.52 5.01
CA PHE A 69 -0.47 -15.41 5.81
C PHE A 69 -1.58 -15.86 6.76
N TRP A 70 -1.48 -15.37 7.99
CA TRP A 70 -2.53 -15.52 8.98
C TRP A 70 -3.58 -14.41 8.80
N SER A 71 -4.80 -14.82 8.42
CA SER A 71 -5.84 -13.90 7.92
C SER A 71 -7.16 -14.02 8.68
N THR A 72 -7.17 -14.58 9.89
CA THR A 72 -8.43 -14.87 10.60
C THR A 72 -8.34 -14.53 12.09
N ASN A 73 -9.33 -13.81 12.59
CA ASN A 73 -9.66 -13.67 14.00
C ASN A 73 -11.15 -13.33 14.13
N GLU A 74 -11.61 -12.99 15.33
CA GLU A 74 -13.02 -12.69 15.62
C GLU A 74 -13.57 -11.45 14.91
N ARG A 75 -12.70 -10.53 14.43
CA ARG A 75 -13.10 -9.31 13.73
C ARG A 75 -13.21 -9.47 12.22
N VAL A 76 -12.58 -10.52 11.66
CA VAL A 76 -12.55 -10.67 10.19
C VAL A 76 -13.91 -11.06 9.65
N LEU A 77 -14.52 -10.15 8.89
CA LEU A 77 -15.76 -10.39 8.15
C LEU A 77 -15.47 -10.86 6.73
N GLN A 78 -14.41 -10.30 6.11
CA GLN A 78 -13.90 -10.71 4.81
C GLN A 78 -12.37 -10.70 4.84
N GLY A 79 -11.76 -11.82 4.59
CA GLY A 79 -10.32 -12.00 4.40
C GLY A 79 -9.89 -11.88 2.93
N PRO A 80 -8.65 -12.30 2.58
CA PRO A 80 -8.12 -12.23 1.21
C PRO A 80 -8.97 -13.00 0.20
N GLY A 81 -9.07 -12.47 -1.03
CA GLY A 81 -9.79 -13.11 -2.16
C GLY A 81 -10.96 -12.30 -2.72
N GLU A 82 -11.24 -11.13 -2.15
CA GLU A 82 -12.15 -10.11 -2.68
C GLU A 82 -11.37 -8.82 -2.96
N GLY A 83 -12.04 -7.77 -3.47
CA GLY A 83 -11.44 -6.48 -3.79
C GLY A 83 -10.68 -5.89 -2.60
N ALA A 84 -11.23 -5.99 -1.38
CA ALA A 84 -10.58 -5.54 -0.14
C ALA A 84 -10.95 -6.42 1.05
N GLY A 85 -10.19 -6.30 2.15
CA GLY A 85 -10.49 -6.94 3.42
C GLY A 85 -11.44 -6.13 4.28
N ILE A 86 -12.22 -6.80 5.16
CA ILE A 86 -13.24 -6.17 6.00
C ILE A 86 -13.11 -6.63 7.45
N LEU A 87 -13.03 -5.68 8.38
CA LEU A 87 -13.01 -5.92 9.82
C LEU A 87 -14.20 -5.27 10.54
N ASP A 88 -14.77 -6.02 11.48
CA ASP A 88 -15.78 -5.51 12.40
C ASP A 88 -15.18 -4.46 13.36
N ILE A 89 -15.82 -3.29 13.45
CA ILE A 89 -15.49 -2.23 14.40
C ILE A 89 -16.60 -1.99 15.44
N GLY A 90 -17.55 -2.92 15.53
CA GLY A 90 -18.70 -2.85 16.45
C GLY A 90 -19.85 -1.99 15.94
N ASP A 91 -20.98 -2.07 16.63
CA ASP A 91 -22.22 -1.33 16.32
C ASP A 91 -22.80 -1.60 14.92
N GLY A 92 -22.53 -2.77 14.32
CA GLY A 92 -22.93 -3.13 12.96
C GLY A 92 -22.14 -2.41 11.86
N GLN A 93 -21.07 -1.73 12.21
CA GLN A 93 -20.15 -1.05 11.29
C GLN A 93 -18.91 -1.88 11.02
N ALA A 94 -18.30 -1.69 9.87
CA ALA A 94 -17.04 -2.32 9.50
C ALA A 94 -16.10 -1.35 8.78
N VAL A 95 -14.80 -1.58 8.90
CA VAL A 95 -13.75 -0.91 8.13
C VAL A 95 -13.31 -1.81 7.00
N VAL A 96 -13.19 -1.23 5.80
CA VAL A 96 -12.74 -1.89 4.57
C VAL A 96 -11.44 -1.23 4.15
N PHE A 97 -10.38 -2.01 3.90
CA PHE A 97 -9.12 -1.44 3.46
C PHE A 97 -8.28 -2.42 2.64
N LYS A 98 -7.46 -1.84 1.76
CA LYS A 98 -6.49 -2.53 0.92
C LYS A 98 -5.37 -1.58 0.55
N ALA A 99 -4.20 -2.12 0.25
CA ALA A 99 -3.10 -1.44 -0.41
C ALA A 99 -2.88 -1.99 -1.81
N GLU A 100 -2.43 -1.12 -2.73
CA GLU A 100 -2.09 -1.45 -4.10
C GLU A 100 -0.79 -0.76 -4.49
N SER A 101 0.03 -1.41 -5.33
CA SER A 101 1.26 -0.86 -5.89
C SER A 101 1.05 -0.45 -7.34
N HIS A 102 1.58 0.72 -7.72
CA HIS A 102 1.54 1.24 -9.08
C HIS A 102 2.92 1.73 -9.54
N ASN A 103 3.95 0.90 -9.30
CA ASN A 103 5.37 1.24 -9.45
C ASN A 103 5.76 1.48 -10.91
N HIS A 104 5.62 0.45 -11.75
CA HIS A 104 6.01 0.47 -13.16
C HIS A 104 5.34 1.61 -13.96
N PRO A 105 4.02 1.80 -13.89
CA PRO A 105 3.38 2.92 -14.57
C PRO A 105 3.89 4.28 -14.10
N SER A 106 4.17 4.44 -12.81
CA SER A 106 4.66 5.69 -12.24
C SER A 106 6.11 6.03 -12.63
N PHE A 107 6.92 5.04 -12.98
CA PHE A 107 8.24 5.30 -13.55
C PHE A 107 8.15 5.85 -14.99
N VAL A 108 7.23 5.31 -15.80
CA VAL A 108 7.05 5.67 -17.23
C VAL A 108 6.35 7.01 -17.37
N GLU A 109 5.23 7.20 -16.70
CA GLU A 109 4.41 8.42 -16.71
C GLU A 109 4.01 8.75 -15.25
N PRO A 110 4.83 9.50 -14.51
CA PRO A 110 4.70 9.65 -13.06
C PRO A 110 3.35 10.20 -12.61
N TYR A 111 2.77 11.15 -13.34
CA TYR A 111 1.45 11.72 -13.01
C TYR A 111 0.35 10.69 -13.21
N GLU A 112 0.22 10.12 -14.40
CA GLU A 112 -0.87 9.19 -14.74
C GLU A 112 -0.72 7.87 -13.98
N GLY A 113 0.50 7.35 -13.83
CA GLY A 113 0.77 6.15 -13.08
C GLY A 113 0.35 6.26 -11.62
N ALA A 114 0.67 7.37 -10.95
CA ALA A 114 0.28 7.60 -9.56
C ALA A 114 -1.22 7.93 -9.42
N ALA A 115 -1.78 8.72 -10.33
CA ALA A 115 -3.20 9.05 -10.35
C ALA A 115 -4.08 7.80 -10.47
N THR A 116 -3.74 6.91 -11.41
CA THR A 116 -4.49 5.66 -11.64
C THR A 116 -4.31 4.65 -10.51
N GLY A 117 -3.19 4.69 -9.79
CA GLY A 117 -3.02 3.93 -8.54
C GLY A 117 -4.04 4.34 -7.47
N VAL A 118 -4.28 5.65 -7.29
CA VAL A 118 -5.33 6.15 -6.39
C VAL A 118 -6.72 5.73 -6.87
N GLY A 119 -7.03 5.88 -8.16
CA GLY A 119 -8.33 5.48 -8.72
C GLY A 119 -8.62 4.00 -8.54
N GLY A 120 -7.67 3.13 -8.91
CA GLY A 120 -7.83 1.68 -8.80
C GLY A 120 -8.11 1.21 -7.38
N ILE A 121 -7.36 1.69 -6.40
CA ILE A 121 -7.56 1.28 -5.01
C ILE A 121 -8.87 1.80 -4.43
N LEU A 122 -9.36 2.97 -4.84
CA LEU A 122 -10.66 3.48 -4.41
C LEU A 122 -11.80 2.64 -4.98
N ARG A 123 -11.70 2.17 -6.24
CA ARG A 123 -12.68 1.25 -6.84
C ARG A 123 -12.78 -0.07 -6.08
N ASP A 124 -11.68 -0.63 -5.64
CA ASP A 124 -11.67 -1.82 -4.76
C ASP A 124 -12.50 -1.59 -3.49
N ILE A 125 -12.37 -0.43 -2.86
CA ILE A 125 -13.10 -0.11 -1.64
C ILE A 125 -14.60 0.04 -1.91
N PHE A 126 -15.01 0.83 -2.91
CA PHE A 126 -16.44 1.04 -3.13
C PHE A 126 -17.11 -0.10 -3.89
N SER A 127 -16.37 -1.00 -4.56
CA SER A 127 -16.90 -2.26 -5.09
C SER A 127 -17.44 -3.18 -3.98
N MET A 128 -16.81 -3.12 -2.78
CA MET A 128 -17.28 -3.83 -1.58
C MET A 128 -18.53 -3.17 -0.94
N GLY A 129 -19.02 -2.05 -1.48
CA GLY A 129 -20.12 -1.25 -0.93
C GLY A 129 -19.68 -0.23 0.11
N ALA A 130 -18.38 -0.06 0.36
CA ALA A 130 -17.85 0.84 1.37
C ALA A 130 -17.63 2.25 0.84
N GLN A 131 -17.98 3.26 1.65
CA GLN A 131 -17.65 4.65 1.36
C GLN A 131 -16.17 4.89 1.68
N PRO A 132 -15.31 5.21 0.69
CA PRO A 132 -13.94 5.62 0.97
C PRO A 132 -13.89 6.85 1.87
N ILE A 133 -13.02 6.85 2.88
CA ILE A 133 -12.88 7.94 3.87
C ILE A 133 -11.47 8.48 3.98
N ALA A 134 -10.47 7.72 3.55
CA ALA A 134 -9.06 8.11 3.63
C ALA A 134 -8.20 7.37 2.62
N VAL A 135 -7.11 8.02 2.22
CA VAL A 135 -5.99 7.48 1.45
C VAL A 135 -4.69 7.75 2.19
N LEU A 136 -3.74 6.83 2.11
CA LEU A 136 -2.37 6.95 2.57
C LEU A 136 -1.43 6.45 1.48
N ASP A 137 -0.21 7.00 1.44
CA ASP A 137 0.78 6.62 0.45
C ASP A 137 2.02 6.02 1.13
N SER A 138 2.69 5.07 0.46
CA SER A 138 4.04 4.64 0.82
C SER A 138 4.92 4.76 -0.42
N LEU A 139 5.79 5.77 -0.43
CA LEU A 139 6.55 6.19 -1.59
C LEU A 139 8.04 6.00 -1.36
N ARG A 140 8.74 5.48 -2.37
CA ARG A 140 10.20 5.31 -2.37
C ARG A 140 10.78 5.86 -3.65
N PHE A 141 11.79 6.72 -3.53
CA PHE A 141 12.45 7.38 -4.65
C PHE A 141 13.96 7.29 -4.52
N GLY A 142 14.67 7.53 -5.63
CA GLY A 142 16.11 7.79 -5.62
C GLY A 142 16.46 9.06 -4.81
N GLU A 143 17.74 9.37 -4.71
CA GLU A 143 18.21 10.57 -4.03
C GLU A 143 17.82 11.86 -4.80
N LEU A 144 17.59 12.94 -4.08
CA LEU A 144 17.12 14.22 -4.66
C LEU A 144 18.25 15.06 -5.34
N ASP A 145 19.39 14.48 -5.59
CA ASP A 145 20.50 15.11 -6.34
C ASP A 145 20.40 14.89 -7.86
N ASP A 146 19.52 13.97 -8.30
CA ASP A 146 19.28 13.65 -9.69
C ASP A 146 18.01 14.31 -10.25
N ALA A 147 18.11 14.92 -11.45
CA ALA A 147 17.01 15.63 -12.10
C ALA A 147 15.85 14.71 -12.51
N HIS A 148 16.14 13.44 -12.85
CA HIS A 148 15.11 12.47 -13.22
C HIS A 148 14.29 12.07 -11.98
N THR A 149 14.96 11.80 -10.86
CA THR A 149 14.30 11.55 -9.57
C THR A 149 13.38 12.71 -9.16
N LYS A 150 13.84 13.96 -9.29
CA LYS A 150 13.00 15.14 -8.99
C LYS A 150 11.75 15.18 -9.87
N HIS A 151 11.90 14.91 -11.17
CA HIS A 151 10.75 14.84 -12.09
C HIS A 151 9.75 13.76 -11.69
N ILE A 152 10.23 12.58 -11.29
CA ILE A 152 9.35 11.50 -10.82
C ILE A 152 8.62 11.91 -9.54
N VAL A 153 9.33 12.47 -8.55
CA VAL A 153 8.73 12.94 -7.29
C VAL A 153 7.63 13.97 -7.57
N ASP A 154 7.92 14.99 -8.37
CA ASP A 154 6.96 16.05 -8.70
C ASP A 154 5.71 15.46 -9.42
N GLY A 155 5.92 14.57 -10.40
CA GLY A 155 4.84 13.93 -11.13
C GLY A 155 3.97 13.03 -10.26
N VAL A 156 4.58 12.16 -9.44
CA VAL A 156 3.86 11.26 -8.53
C VAL A 156 3.04 12.04 -7.50
N ILE A 157 3.62 13.03 -6.83
CA ILE A 157 2.92 13.89 -5.86
C ILE A 157 1.76 14.63 -6.54
N ALA A 158 1.97 15.17 -7.74
CA ALA A 158 0.93 15.85 -8.49
C ALA A 158 -0.20 14.90 -8.92
N GLY A 159 0.11 13.67 -9.34
CA GLY A 159 -0.87 12.65 -9.74
C GLY A 159 -1.75 12.21 -8.59
N ILE A 160 -1.15 11.87 -7.44
CA ILE A 160 -1.89 11.52 -6.20
C ILE A 160 -2.79 12.68 -5.78
N ALA A 161 -2.24 13.91 -5.71
CA ALA A 161 -3.00 15.10 -5.35
C ALA A 161 -4.14 15.38 -6.33
N GLY A 162 -3.86 15.33 -7.64
CA GLY A 162 -4.83 15.60 -8.69
C GLY A 162 -6.05 14.67 -8.61
N TYR A 163 -5.80 13.37 -8.44
CA TYR A 163 -6.87 12.40 -8.35
C TYR A 163 -7.62 12.45 -7.02
N GLY A 164 -6.91 12.35 -5.90
CA GLY A 164 -7.50 12.30 -4.56
C GLY A 164 -8.29 13.57 -4.21
N ASN A 165 -7.74 14.75 -4.54
CA ASN A 165 -8.42 16.03 -4.29
C ASN A 165 -9.69 16.17 -5.13
N ALA A 166 -9.65 15.78 -6.41
CA ALA A 166 -10.80 15.91 -7.32
C ALA A 166 -11.96 14.98 -6.94
N ILE A 167 -11.66 13.72 -6.55
CA ILE A 167 -12.68 12.77 -6.09
C ILE A 167 -13.21 13.13 -4.68
N GLY A 168 -12.50 13.96 -3.92
CA GLY A 168 -12.92 14.42 -2.60
C GLY A 168 -12.69 13.39 -1.48
N ILE A 169 -11.64 12.60 -1.57
CA ILE A 169 -11.17 11.70 -0.53
C ILE A 169 -9.86 12.23 0.05
N PRO A 170 -9.75 12.42 1.38
CA PRO A 170 -8.56 13.02 1.98
C PRO A 170 -7.37 12.05 1.95
N THR A 171 -6.19 12.56 1.56
CA THR A 171 -4.92 11.87 1.81
C THR A 171 -4.43 12.29 3.20
N VAL A 172 -4.55 11.38 4.16
CA VAL A 172 -4.42 11.71 5.59
C VAL A 172 -3.07 11.39 6.19
N GLY A 173 -2.25 10.60 5.51
CA GLY A 173 -0.94 10.16 6.01
C GLY A 173 -0.17 9.37 4.98
N GLY A 174 0.84 8.68 5.44
CA GLY A 174 1.74 7.90 4.62
C GLY A 174 3.20 8.11 4.99
N GLU A 175 4.09 7.56 4.19
CA GLU A 175 5.54 7.70 4.35
C GLU A 175 6.23 7.97 3.01
N ILE A 176 7.34 8.68 3.04
CA ILE A 176 8.19 8.90 1.88
C ILE A 176 9.64 8.73 2.30
N SER A 177 10.38 7.82 1.66
CA SER A 177 11.81 7.67 1.86
C SER A 177 12.61 7.74 0.57
N PHE A 178 13.91 8.00 0.72
CA PHE A 178 14.83 8.25 -0.38
C PHE A 178 16.06 7.37 -0.23
N ASP A 179 16.36 6.60 -1.27
CA ASP A 179 17.56 5.76 -1.33
C ASP A 179 17.89 5.49 -2.80
N ASN A 180 19.18 5.51 -3.12
CA ASN A 180 19.64 5.34 -4.50
C ASN A 180 19.20 4.01 -5.12
N VAL A 181 18.89 3.00 -4.31
CA VAL A 181 18.39 1.71 -4.80
C VAL A 181 17.05 1.83 -5.56
N TYR A 182 16.29 2.90 -5.32
CA TYR A 182 15.01 3.18 -5.98
C TYR A 182 15.13 4.15 -7.17
N ALA A 183 16.31 4.62 -7.52
CA ALA A 183 16.48 5.61 -8.60
C ALA A 183 15.96 5.13 -9.96
N GLY A 184 16.18 3.86 -10.29
CA GLY A 184 15.70 3.24 -11.53
C GLY A 184 14.34 2.52 -11.40
N ASN A 185 13.81 2.41 -10.17
CA ASN A 185 12.56 1.70 -9.88
C ASN A 185 11.89 2.30 -8.63
N PRO A 186 11.21 3.45 -8.76
CA PRO A 186 10.48 4.05 -7.66
C PRO A 186 9.33 3.17 -7.23
N LEU A 187 8.98 3.22 -5.94
CA LEU A 187 7.81 2.54 -5.42
C LEU A 187 6.71 3.55 -5.14
N VAL A 188 5.53 3.27 -5.67
CA VAL A 188 4.31 4.04 -5.46
C VAL A 188 3.23 3.10 -4.97
N ASN A 189 3.02 3.05 -3.67
CA ASN A 189 1.99 2.24 -3.05
C ASN A 189 0.93 3.17 -2.44
N VAL A 190 -0.33 2.83 -2.63
CA VAL A 190 -1.47 3.57 -2.09
C VAL A 190 -2.32 2.64 -1.26
N MET A 191 -2.67 3.05 -0.04
CA MET A 191 -3.64 2.38 0.82
C MET A 191 -4.92 3.20 0.86
N ALA A 192 -6.07 2.56 0.63
CA ALA A 192 -7.37 3.19 0.81
C ALA A 192 -8.15 2.53 1.94
N VAL A 193 -8.90 3.35 2.67
CA VAL A 193 -9.73 2.95 3.81
C VAL A 193 -11.15 3.44 3.59
N GLY A 194 -12.13 2.57 3.81
CA GLY A 194 -13.56 2.86 3.71
C GLY A 194 -14.34 2.41 4.93
N LEU A 195 -15.56 2.94 5.07
CA LEU A 195 -16.53 2.54 6.09
C LEU A 195 -17.77 1.97 5.44
N ILE A 196 -18.35 0.95 6.07
CA ILE A 196 -19.56 0.29 5.61
C ILE A 196 -20.43 -0.16 6.80
N ASP A 197 -21.74 -0.13 6.61
CA ASP A 197 -22.65 -0.89 7.45
C ASP A 197 -22.61 -2.36 7.02
N GLN A 198 -22.45 -3.30 7.96
CA GLN A 198 -22.23 -4.72 7.65
C GLN A 198 -23.34 -5.31 6.75
N ALA A 199 -24.56 -4.80 6.85
CA ALA A 199 -25.70 -5.23 6.03
C ALA A 199 -25.56 -4.84 4.53
N ALA A 200 -24.70 -3.90 4.19
CA ALA A 200 -24.49 -3.40 2.84
C ALA A 200 -23.28 -4.03 2.12
N MET A 201 -22.59 -4.97 2.76
CA MET A 201 -21.40 -5.64 2.19
C MET A 201 -21.72 -6.30 0.85
N GLN A 202 -20.86 -6.06 -0.14
CA GLN A 202 -20.90 -6.65 -1.48
C GLN A 202 -19.75 -7.61 -1.69
N VAL A 203 -19.89 -8.49 -2.67
CA VAL A 203 -18.88 -9.47 -3.08
C VAL A 203 -18.79 -9.56 -4.59
N GLY A 204 -17.62 -9.93 -5.11
CA GLY A 204 -17.39 -10.08 -6.54
C GLY A 204 -17.80 -11.48 -7.05
N GLN A 205 -19.11 -11.77 -7.25
CA GLN A 205 -19.56 -13.06 -7.76
C GLN A 205 -20.64 -12.94 -8.85
N ALA A 206 -20.53 -13.78 -9.90
CA ALA A 206 -21.53 -13.92 -10.94
C ALA A 206 -22.38 -15.19 -10.68
N LYS A 207 -23.40 -15.09 -9.83
CA LYS A 207 -24.25 -16.18 -9.41
C LYS A 207 -25.66 -16.08 -9.98
N GLY A 208 -26.29 -17.22 -10.27
CA GLY A 208 -27.67 -17.32 -10.73
C GLY A 208 -27.79 -17.25 -12.24
N VAL A 209 -28.28 -18.37 -12.84
CA VAL A 209 -28.45 -18.51 -14.30
C VAL A 209 -29.41 -17.46 -14.86
N GLY A 210 -28.98 -16.79 -15.92
CA GLY A 210 -29.75 -15.74 -16.60
C GLY A 210 -29.69 -14.39 -15.92
N ASN A 211 -28.96 -14.22 -14.81
CA ASN A 211 -28.70 -12.90 -14.23
C ASN A 211 -27.87 -12.08 -15.20
N ALA A 212 -28.21 -10.80 -15.31
CA ALA A 212 -27.58 -9.89 -16.25
C ALA A 212 -26.17 -9.44 -15.80
N ILE A 213 -25.28 -9.37 -16.77
CA ILE A 213 -23.95 -8.76 -16.59
C ILE A 213 -24.04 -7.34 -17.14
N ILE A 214 -23.87 -6.34 -16.28
CA ILE A 214 -23.94 -4.92 -16.63
C ILE A 214 -22.55 -4.29 -16.54
N TYR A 215 -22.13 -3.70 -17.64
CA TYR A 215 -20.97 -2.84 -17.72
C TYR A 215 -21.41 -1.40 -17.38
N VAL A 216 -20.69 -0.71 -16.51
CA VAL A 216 -20.98 0.69 -16.16
C VAL A 216 -19.69 1.53 -16.10
N GLY A 217 -19.82 2.85 -16.38
CA GLY A 217 -18.74 3.82 -16.27
C GLY A 217 -18.13 4.27 -17.60
N ALA A 218 -16.83 4.47 -17.65
CA ALA A 218 -16.10 4.97 -18.81
C ALA A 218 -16.22 4.05 -20.03
N LYS A 219 -16.07 4.63 -21.22
CA LYS A 219 -15.96 3.86 -22.47
C LYS A 219 -14.57 3.22 -22.57
N THR A 220 -14.53 1.99 -23.05
CA THR A 220 -13.28 1.24 -23.26
C THR A 220 -12.45 1.86 -24.38
N GLY A 221 -11.18 2.15 -24.12
CA GLY A 221 -10.17 2.61 -25.08
C GLY A 221 -9.02 1.61 -25.22
N ARG A 222 -7.94 2.00 -25.94
CA ARG A 222 -6.72 1.18 -26.13
C ARG A 222 -5.64 1.45 -25.08
N ASP A 223 -6.02 1.93 -23.93
CA ASP A 223 -5.14 2.19 -22.78
C ASP A 223 -4.96 0.93 -21.93
N GLY A 224 -3.74 0.72 -21.43
CA GLY A 224 -3.40 -0.38 -20.54
C GLY A 224 -3.42 -1.78 -21.18
N ILE A 225 -3.51 -1.90 -22.51
CA ILE A 225 -3.45 -3.22 -23.17
C ILE A 225 -2.08 -3.84 -22.90
N ASN A 226 -2.07 -5.06 -22.33
CA ASN A 226 -0.89 -5.75 -21.81
C ASN A 226 -0.28 -5.14 -20.54
N GLY A 227 -0.95 -4.25 -19.83
CA GLY A 227 -0.48 -3.69 -18.57
C GLY A 227 -0.11 -4.77 -17.53
N ALA A 228 -0.94 -5.78 -17.37
CA ALA A 228 -0.68 -6.91 -16.50
C ALA A 228 0.58 -7.72 -16.88
N SER A 229 0.87 -7.86 -18.18
CA SER A 229 2.09 -8.51 -18.68
C SER A 229 3.30 -7.61 -18.50
N PHE A 230 3.15 -6.30 -18.71
CA PHE A 230 4.17 -5.29 -18.47
C PHE A 230 4.60 -5.25 -16.99
N ALA A 231 3.64 -5.28 -16.06
CA ALA A 231 3.90 -5.36 -14.62
C ALA A 231 4.54 -6.69 -14.16
N SER A 232 4.67 -7.67 -15.05
CA SER A 232 5.29 -8.97 -14.80
C SER A 232 6.65 -9.15 -15.50
N ALA A 233 7.31 -8.07 -15.92
CA ALA A 233 8.60 -8.07 -16.61
C ALA A 233 9.58 -7.07 -15.98
N GLU A 234 10.90 -7.32 -16.17
CA GLU A 234 11.95 -6.39 -15.75
C GLU A 234 11.92 -5.08 -16.54
N PHE A 235 12.33 -3.99 -15.91
CA PHE A 235 12.49 -2.69 -16.58
C PHE A 235 13.65 -2.69 -17.57
N SER A 236 13.41 -2.04 -18.72
CA SER A 236 14.49 -1.57 -19.56
C SER A 236 14.26 -0.09 -19.90
N THR A 237 15.30 0.71 -19.83
CA THR A 237 15.26 2.15 -20.09
C THR A 237 15.09 2.51 -21.59
N GLU A 238 14.94 1.53 -22.49
CA GLU A 238 14.98 1.73 -23.95
C GLU A 238 13.61 1.73 -24.66
N HIS A 239 12.47 1.61 -23.95
CA HIS A 239 11.18 1.38 -24.61
C HIS A 239 10.20 2.56 -24.53
N GLU A 240 10.17 3.43 -25.57
CA GLU A 240 9.05 4.35 -25.84
C GLU A 240 7.69 3.62 -26.05
N SER A 241 7.72 2.29 -26.32
CA SER A 241 6.52 1.46 -26.51
C SER A 241 5.72 1.24 -25.22
N ASP A 242 6.31 1.45 -24.06
CA ASP A 242 5.71 1.14 -22.75
C ASP A 242 4.67 2.18 -22.30
N ARG A 243 4.66 3.36 -22.93
CA ARG A 243 3.64 4.39 -22.71
C ARG A 243 2.22 3.93 -23.00
N SER A 244 2.03 3.02 -23.95
CA SER A 244 0.70 2.47 -24.28
C SER A 244 0.16 1.52 -23.20
N ALA A 245 1.02 1.04 -22.30
CA ALA A 245 0.63 0.21 -21.15
C ALA A 245 0.20 1.04 -19.93
N VAL A 246 0.43 2.36 -19.95
CA VAL A 246 -0.01 3.26 -18.88
C VAL A 246 -1.46 3.67 -19.12
N GLN A 247 -2.23 3.64 -18.06
CA GLN A 247 -3.63 4.05 -18.05
C GLN A 247 -3.74 5.56 -17.84
N VAL A 248 -4.86 6.15 -18.28
CA VAL A 248 -5.19 7.56 -18.06
C VAL A 248 -6.42 7.64 -17.17
N GLY A 249 -6.34 8.39 -16.08
CA GLY A 249 -7.42 8.52 -15.09
C GLY A 249 -8.27 9.78 -15.28
N ASP A 250 -9.59 9.66 -15.04
CA ASP A 250 -10.54 10.78 -14.95
C ASP A 250 -11.20 10.79 -13.56
N PRO A 251 -10.64 11.54 -12.58
CA PRO A 251 -11.16 11.55 -11.23
C PRO A 251 -12.58 12.15 -11.13
N PHE A 252 -13.00 12.98 -12.08
CA PHE A 252 -14.38 13.47 -12.11
C PHE A 252 -15.35 12.34 -12.48
N LEU A 253 -15.01 11.56 -13.50
CA LEU A 253 -15.81 10.40 -13.89
C LEU A 253 -15.81 9.34 -12.79
N GLU A 254 -14.67 9.08 -12.15
CA GLU A 254 -14.58 8.17 -10.99
C GLU A 254 -15.52 8.59 -9.86
N LYS A 255 -15.58 9.89 -9.57
CA LYS A 255 -16.53 10.43 -8.56
C LYS A 255 -17.96 10.09 -8.89
N LEU A 256 -18.37 10.24 -10.15
CA LEU A 256 -19.72 9.87 -10.60
C LEU A 256 -19.97 8.36 -10.47
N VAL A 257 -19.00 7.54 -10.89
CA VAL A 257 -19.07 6.07 -10.79
C VAL A 257 -19.18 5.63 -9.33
N MET A 258 -18.36 6.21 -8.44
CA MET A 258 -18.39 5.92 -7.00
C MET A 258 -19.76 6.26 -6.40
N ASP A 259 -20.26 7.48 -6.64
CA ASP A 259 -21.51 7.92 -6.05
C ASP A 259 -22.70 7.08 -6.57
N ALA A 260 -22.72 6.77 -7.88
CA ALA A 260 -23.76 5.94 -8.47
C ALA A 260 -23.69 4.49 -7.95
N THR A 261 -22.49 3.91 -7.83
CA THR A 261 -22.30 2.56 -7.29
C THR A 261 -22.76 2.48 -5.84
N LEU A 262 -22.33 3.39 -4.98
CA LEU A 262 -22.75 3.43 -3.57
C LEU A 262 -24.25 3.67 -3.42
N LYS A 263 -24.85 4.51 -4.28
CA LYS A 263 -26.29 4.70 -4.34
C LYS A 263 -27.00 3.42 -4.78
N ALA A 264 -26.50 2.71 -5.79
CA ALA A 264 -27.06 1.44 -6.21
C ALA A 264 -27.01 0.39 -5.08
N VAL A 265 -25.92 0.30 -4.35
CA VAL A 265 -25.80 -0.58 -3.16
C VAL A 265 -26.79 -0.18 -2.08
N HIS A 266 -26.97 1.11 -1.81
CA HIS A 266 -27.89 1.59 -0.78
C HIS A 266 -29.36 1.32 -1.15
N ASP A 267 -29.77 1.64 -2.39
CA ASP A 267 -31.18 1.64 -2.81
C ASP A 267 -31.62 0.27 -3.36
N HIS A 268 -30.69 -0.56 -3.86
CA HIS A 268 -30.96 -1.75 -4.66
C HIS A 268 -30.10 -2.98 -4.27
N SER A 269 -29.61 -3.06 -3.05
CA SER A 269 -28.79 -4.21 -2.57
C SER A 269 -29.50 -5.55 -2.72
N ASP A 270 -30.82 -5.58 -2.71
CA ASP A 270 -31.62 -6.79 -2.83
C ASP A 270 -31.63 -7.39 -4.24
N ILE A 271 -31.36 -6.60 -5.29
CA ILE A 271 -31.28 -7.06 -6.68
C ILE A 271 -29.85 -7.20 -7.21
N ILE A 272 -28.86 -6.58 -6.58
CA ILE A 272 -27.45 -6.72 -6.91
C ILE A 272 -26.96 -8.07 -6.37
N VAL A 273 -26.32 -8.86 -7.23
CA VAL A 273 -25.76 -10.18 -6.89
C VAL A 273 -24.25 -10.11 -6.67
N GLY A 274 -23.58 -9.22 -7.37
CA GLY A 274 -22.16 -9.01 -7.23
C GLY A 274 -21.68 -7.74 -7.94
N ILE A 275 -20.59 -7.18 -7.42
CA ILE A 275 -19.91 -6.01 -7.98
C ILE A 275 -18.42 -6.28 -7.98
N GLN A 276 -17.74 -5.91 -9.05
CA GLN A 276 -16.27 -5.90 -9.13
C GLN A 276 -15.81 -4.73 -9.99
N ASP A 277 -14.68 -4.12 -9.66
CA ASP A 277 -14.04 -3.14 -10.52
C ASP A 277 -13.38 -3.82 -11.74
N MET A 278 -13.06 -3.04 -12.75
CA MET A 278 -12.27 -3.47 -13.90
C MET A 278 -10.86 -2.89 -13.76
N GLY A 279 -10.04 -3.50 -12.91
CA GLY A 279 -8.63 -3.16 -12.70
C GLY A 279 -7.70 -3.84 -13.70
N ALA A 280 -6.67 -4.53 -13.20
CA ALA A 280 -5.73 -5.28 -14.02
C ALA A 280 -6.42 -6.30 -14.93
N ALA A 281 -6.00 -6.37 -16.21
CA ALA A 281 -6.65 -7.14 -17.27
C ALA A 281 -8.15 -6.80 -17.51
N GLY A 282 -8.65 -5.70 -16.98
CA GLY A 282 -9.92 -5.06 -17.32
C GLY A 282 -11.16 -5.93 -17.26
N LEU A 283 -11.92 -5.99 -18.37
CA LEU A 283 -13.15 -6.78 -18.47
C LEU A 283 -12.88 -8.29 -18.36
N LEU A 284 -11.70 -8.74 -18.75
CA LEU A 284 -11.32 -10.15 -18.72
C LEU A 284 -11.26 -10.67 -17.28
N SER A 285 -10.44 -10.06 -16.42
CA SER A 285 -10.26 -10.52 -15.03
C SER A 285 -11.56 -10.37 -14.24
N SER A 286 -12.19 -9.21 -14.27
CA SER A 286 -13.43 -8.96 -13.51
C SER A 286 -14.51 -9.98 -13.83
N SER A 287 -14.83 -10.20 -15.12
CA SER A 287 -15.91 -11.10 -15.52
C SER A 287 -15.59 -12.59 -15.28
N SER A 288 -14.36 -13.02 -15.56
CA SER A 288 -13.97 -14.43 -15.40
C SER A 288 -13.84 -14.82 -13.93
N GLU A 289 -13.28 -13.96 -13.09
CA GLU A 289 -13.13 -14.21 -11.65
C GLU A 289 -14.48 -14.27 -10.93
N MET A 290 -15.38 -13.31 -11.21
CA MET A 290 -16.73 -13.33 -10.63
C MET A 290 -17.47 -14.62 -10.95
N ALA A 291 -17.35 -15.14 -12.17
CA ALA A 291 -18.00 -16.38 -12.58
C ALA A 291 -17.30 -17.60 -11.97
N ALA A 292 -15.96 -17.64 -11.95
CA ALA A 292 -15.21 -18.74 -11.34
C ALA A 292 -15.47 -18.87 -9.83
N LYS A 293 -15.50 -17.76 -9.09
CA LYS A 293 -15.85 -17.72 -7.65
C LYS A 293 -17.24 -18.31 -7.38
N ALA A 294 -18.18 -18.13 -8.30
CA ALA A 294 -19.53 -18.67 -8.19
C ALA A 294 -19.67 -20.11 -8.72
N GLY A 295 -18.63 -20.69 -9.33
CA GLY A 295 -18.70 -21.99 -10.00
C GLY A 295 -19.62 -21.99 -11.21
N MET A 296 -19.77 -20.84 -11.89
CA MET A 296 -20.70 -20.61 -13.00
C MET A 296 -19.94 -20.41 -14.31
N GLY A 297 -20.68 -20.32 -15.41
CA GLY A 297 -20.18 -19.82 -16.70
C GLY A 297 -20.72 -18.42 -16.97
N ILE A 298 -20.24 -17.80 -18.03
CA ILE A 298 -20.64 -16.46 -18.47
C ILE A 298 -20.61 -16.38 -19.98
N THR A 299 -21.55 -15.64 -20.57
CA THR A 299 -21.56 -15.30 -21.98
C THR A 299 -21.59 -13.78 -22.15
N LEU A 300 -20.62 -13.22 -22.89
CA LEU A 300 -20.52 -11.79 -23.17
C LEU A 300 -20.65 -11.51 -24.68
N ASN A 301 -21.38 -10.46 -25.01
CA ASN A 301 -21.46 -9.90 -26.37
C ASN A 301 -20.62 -8.63 -26.45
N LEU A 302 -19.43 -8.72 -27.01
CA LEU A 302 -18.47 -7.63 -27.08
C LEU A 302 -18.90 -6.45 -27.96
N ASN A 303 -19.88 -6.65 -28.88
CA ASN A 303 -20.46 -5.55 -29.64
C ASN A 303 -21.24 -4.55 -28.77
N LYS A 304 -21.64 -4.97 -27.57
CA LYS A 304 -22.37 -4.13 -26.61
C LYS A 304 -21.47 -3.33 -25.68
N VAL A 305 -20.19 -3.66 -25.60
CA VAL A 305 -19.23 -2.93 -24.76
C VAL A 305 -19.08 -1.50 -25.28
N PRO A 306 -19.32 -0.47 -24.47
CA PRO A 306 -19.10 0.91 -24.88
C PRO A 306 -17.66 1.17 -25.26
N GLN A 307 -17.43 1.75 -26.44
CA GLN A 307 -16.08 1.98 -26.99
C GLN A 307 -15.83 3.48 -27.16
N ARG A 308 -14.65 3.93 -26.74
CA ARG A 308 -14.15 5.28 -26.97
C ARG A 308 -13.53 5.41 -28.36
N GLU A 309 -12.97 4.32 -28.85
CA GLU A 309 -12.26 4.25 -30.13
C GLU A 309 -12.98 3.33 -31.13
N THR A 310 -12.83 3.60 -32.43
CA THR A 310 -13.44 2.80 -33.47
C THR A 310 -12.59 1.57 -33.82
N HIS A 311 -13.25 0.52 -34.31
CA HIS A 311 -12.60 -0.70 -34.79
C HIS A 311 -11.74 -1.43 -33.75
N MET A 312 -12.14 -1.43 -32.49
CA MET A 312 -11.50 -2.25 -31.49
C MET A 312 -11.76 -3.72 -31.74
N THR A 313 -10.71 -4.53 -31.58
CA THR A 313 -10.79 -6.00 -31.73
C THR A 313 -11.28 -6.64 -30.41
N PRO A 314 -11.75 -7.91 -30.47
CA PRO A 314 -12.07 -8.65 -29.24
C PRO A 314 -10.92 -8.72 -28.22
N TYR A 315 -9.69 -8.90 -28.71
CA TYR A 315 -8.49 -8.88 -27.90
C TYR A 315 -8.32 -7.53 -27.16
N GLU A 316 -8.43 -6.42 -27.88
CA GLU A 316 -8.29 -5.07 -27.28
C GLU A 316 -9.42 -4.77 -26.29
N LEU A 317 -10.67 -5.17 -26.59
CA LEU A 317 -11.81 -4.96 -25.68
C LEU A 317 -11.69 -5.71 -24.36
N MET A 318 -11.12 -6.92 -24.41
CA MET A 318 -10.98 -7.76 -23.22
C MET A 318 -9.80 -7.37 -22.34
N LEU A 319 -8.68 -6.95 -22.95
CA LEU A 319 -7.42 -6.69 -22.25
C LEU A 319 -7.16 -5.20 -21.99
N SER A 320 -8.06 -4.31 -22.43
CA SER A 320 -7.98 -2.89 -22.07
C SER A 320 -8.16 -2.70 -20.58
N GLU A 321 -7.32 -1.87 -19.99
CA GLU A 321 -7.37 -1.50 -18.58
C GLU A 321 -7.83 -0.04 -18.39
N SER A 322 -8.67 0.48 -19.31
CA SER A 322 -9.29 1.80 -19.14
C SER A 322 -9.90 1.93 -17.75
N GLN A 323 -9.62 3.06 -17.10
CA GLN A 323 -10.05 3.34 -15.74
C GLN A 323 -11.56 3.61 -15.64
N GLU A 324 -12.07 3.82 -14.43
CA GLU A 324 -13.44 4.26 -14.11
C GLU A 324 -14.52 3.33 -14.65
N ARG A 325 -14.27 2.01 -14.63
CA ARG A 325 -15.23 0.99 -15.09
C ARG A 325 -15.54 -0.02 -13.98
N MET A 326 -16.83 -0.41 -13.89
CA MET A 326 -17.30 -1.43 -12.96
C MET A 326 -18.12 -2.48 -13.69
N LEU A 327 -18.16 -3.69 -13.13
CA LEU A 327 -18.98 -4.79 -13.58
C LEU A 327 -19.98 -5.18 -12.47
N LEU A 328 -21.26 -5.17 -12.79
CA LEU A 328 -22.34 -5.56 -11.89
C LEU A 328 -23.05 -6.80 -12.39
N VAL A 329 -23.41 -7.69 -11.47
CA VAL A 329 -24.32 -8.81 -11.74
C VAL A 329 -25.63 -8.52 -11.05
N VAL A 330 -26.73 -8.49 -11.83
CA VAL A 330 -28.05 -8.08 -11.38
C VAL A 330 -29.07 -9.17 -11.66
N LYS A 331 -30.02 -9.36 -10.75
CA LYS A 331 -31.10 -10.34 -10.91
C LYS A 331 -31.86 -10.13 -12.22
N ARG A 332 -32.11 -11.22 -12.93
CA ARG A 332 -32.83 -11.23 -14.19
C ARG A 332 -34.20 -10.55 -14.07
N GLY A 333 -34.45 -9.59 -14.96
CA GLY A 333 -35.69 -8.81 -15.02
C GLY A 333 -35.68 -7.54 -14.19
N GLU A 334 -34.62 -7.28 -13.40
CA GLU A 334 -34.47 -6.09 -12.55
C GLU A 334 -33.40 -5.11 -13.09
N GLU A 335 -32.86 -5.38 -14.30
CA GLU A 335 -31.74 -4.64 -14.88
C GLU A 335 -32.04 -3.16 -15.06
N GLN A 336 -33.31 -2.85 -15.41
CA GLN A 336 -33.68 -1.49 -15.78
C GLN A 336 -33.48 -0.49 -14.62
N ALA A 337 -33.74 -0.90 -13.37
CA ALA A 337 -33.52 -0.05 -12.20
C ALA A 337 -32.05 0.41 -12.07
N ILE A 338 -31.10 -0.50 -12.34
CA ILE A 338 -29.68 -0.19 -12.31
C ILE A 338 -29.27 0.65 -13.52
N LEU A 339 -29.75 0.32 -14.72
CA LEU A 339 -29.47 1.10 -15.93
C LEU A 339 -29.93 2.55 -15.78
N ASP A 340 -31.18 2.76 -15.30
CA ASP A 340 -31.71 4.08 -15.11
C ASP A 340 -30.93 4.91 -14.09
N LEU A 341 -30.49 4.28 -12.98
CA LEU A 341 -29.69 4.93 -11.93
C LEU A 341 -28.35 5.46 -12.48
N PHE A 342 -27.61 4.65 -13.24
CA PHE A 342 -26.36 5.09 -13.84
C PHE A 342 -26.55 6.11 -14.96
N HIS A 343 -27.58 5.96 -15.79
CA HIS A 343 -27.94 6.94 -16.83
C HIS A 343 -28.35 8.29 -16.21
N GLU A 344 -29.06 8.31 -15.08
CA GLU A 344 -29.37 9.55 -14.33
C GLU A 344 -28.11 10.27 -13.83
N ALA A 345 -27.03 9.51 -13.60
CA ALA A 345 -25.71 10.04 -13.24
C ALA A 345 -24.84 10.44 -14.45
N ASP A 346 -25.41 10.40 -15.67
CA ASP A 346 -24.73 10.68 -16.95
C ASP A 346 -23.57 9.69 -17.26
N LEU A 347 -23.76 8.43 -16.84
CA LEU A 347 -22.80 7.34 -17.04
C LEU A 347 -23.31 6.31 -18.05
N ASP A 348 -22.40 5.72 -18.82
CA ASP A 348 -22.74 4.55 -19.63
C ASP A 348 -23.12 3.36 -18.72
N ALA A 349 -24.21 2.68 -19.04
CA ALA A 349 -24.65 1.44 -18.41
C ALA A 349 -25.31 0.54 -19.42
N VAL A 350 -24.77 -0.67 -19.64
CA VAL A 350 -25.22 -1.57 -20.69
C VAL A 350 -25.18 -3.02 -20.23
N VAL A 351 -26.25 -3.79 -20.52
CA VAL A 351 -26.24 -5.24 -20.36
C VAL A 351 -25.38 -5.85 -21.47
N ILE A 352 -24.23 -6.37 -21.14
CA ILE A 352 -23.27 -6.96 -22.07
C ILE A 352 -23.33 -8.49 -22.13
N GLY A 353 -24.02 -9.15 -21.18
CA GLY A 353 -24.05 -10.59 -21.13
C GLY A 353 -24.95 -11.15 -20.04
N GLU A 354 -24.81 -12.45 -19.81
CA GLU A 354 -25.56 -13.18 -18.79
C GLU A 354 -24.74 -14.31 -18.15
N VAL A 355 -25.14 -14.69 -16.95
CA VAL A 355 -24.60 -15.83 -16.21
C VAL A 355 -25.18 -17.14 -16.74
N THR A 356 -24.35 -18.17 -16.91
CA THR A 356 -24.74 -19.51 -17.38
C THR A 356 -24.30 -20.60 -16.41
N ASP A 357 -24.83 -21.82 -16.55
CA ASP A 357 -24.46 -22.98 -15.71
C ASP A 357 -23.52 -23.98 -16.41
N ASN A 358 -22.97 -23.61 -17.55
CA ASN A 358 -22.16 -24.51 -18.39
C ASN A 358 -20.67 -24.53 -18.04
N GLY A 359 -20.20 -23.70 -17.08
CA GLY A 359 -18.78 -23.60 -16.68
C GLY A 359 -17.86 -23.07 -17.81
N ARG A 360 -18.44 -22.37 -18.78
CA ARG A 360 -17.69 -21.86 -19.95
C ARG A 360 -17.61 -20.34 -19.90
N TYR A 361 -16.52 -19.81 -20.38
CA TYR A 361 -16.30 -18.39 -20.70
C TYR A 361 -16.46 -18.22 -22.20
N VAL A 362 -17.60 -17.63 -22.60
CA VAL A 362 -17.97 -17.51 -24.03
C VAL A 362 -18.04 -16.05 -24.42
N LEU A 363 -17.27 -15.67 -25.43
CA LEU A 363 -17.25 -14.32 -26.01
C LEU A 363 -17.78 -14.35 -27.43
N SER A 364 -18.70 -13.44 -27.75
CA SER A 364 -19.22 -13.25 -29.11
C SER A 364 -18.90 -11.85 -29.63
N PHE A 365 -18.58 -11.76 -30.91
CA PHE A 365 -18.32 -10.51 -31.63
C PHE A 365 -18.73 -10.66 -33.08
N ASN A 366 -19.50 -9.69 -33.63
CA ASN A 366 -20.03 -9.72 -35.00
C ASN A 366 -20.75 -11.04 -35.36
N ASP A 367 -21.58 -11.53 -34.44
CA ASP A 367 -22.34 -12.77 -34.52
C ASP A 367 -21.48 -14.07 -34.62
N GLU A 368 -20.17 -13.97 -34.33
CA GLU A 368 -19.25 -15.09 -34.25
C GLU A 368 -18.79 -15.32 -32.80
N ILE A 369 -18.53 -16.58 -32.45
CA ILE A 369 -17.87 -16.92 -31.17
C ILE A 369 -16.37 -16.70 -31.35
N VAL A 370 -15.82 -15.77 -30.59
CA VAL A 370 -14.39 -15.39 -30.65
C VAL A 370 -13.58 -16.01 -29.53
N ALA A 371 -14.22 -16.49 -28.48
CA ALA A 371 -13.60 -17.34 -27.47
C ALA A 371 -14.64 -18.28 -26.84
N ASP A 372 -14.23 -19.53 -26.55
CA ASP A 372 -15.02 -20.52 -25.83
C ASP A 372 -14.07 -21.45 -25.06
N VAL A 373 -13.84 -21.14 -23.79
CA VAL A 373 -12.86 -21.80 -22.95
C VAL A 373 -13.45 -22.22 -21.59
N PRO A 374 -12.92 -23.28 -20.94
CA PRO A 374 -13.35 -23.63 -19.58
C PRO A 374 -12.94 -22.52 -18.59
N ILE A 375 -13.89 -22.02 -17.80
CA ILE A 375 -13.64 -20.87 -16.93
C ILE A 375 -12.69 -21.23 -15.77
N ASP A 376 -12.83 -22.42 -15.22
CA ASP A 376 -11.95 -22.88 -14.14
C ASP A 376 -10.49 -23.02 -14.60
N PHE A 377 -10.28 -23.52 -15.81
CA PHE A 377 -8.95 -23.62 -16.39
C PHE A 377 -8.35 -22.25 -16.71
N LEU A 378 -9.16 -21.30 -17.18
CA LEU A 378 -8.74 -19.92 -17.45
C LEU A 378 -8.26 -19.20 -16.20
N THR A 379 -8.98 -19.36 -15.07
CA THR A 379 -8.73 -18.61 -13.83
C THR A 379 -7.77 -19.30 -12.86
N HIS A 380 -7.37 -20.54 -13.13
CA HIS A 380 -6.48 -21.32 -12.28
C HIS A 380 -5.25 -21.83 -13.05
N PRO A 381 -4.26 -20.96 -13.31
CA PRO A 381 -3.02 -21.38 -13.96
C PRO A 381 -2.26 -22.42 -13.14
N PRO A 382 -1.37 -23.20 -13.80
CA PRO A 382 -0.48 -24.11 -13.10
C PRO A 382 0.37 -23.37 -12.06
N LYS A 383 0.40 -23.90 -10.83
CA LYS A 383 1.27 -23.36 -9.77
C LYS A 383 2.72 -23.62 -10.12
N GLN A 384 3.57 -22.67 -9.75
CA GLN A 384 5.01 -22.78 -9.91
C GLN A 384 5.67 -22.78 -8.52
N ASP A 385 6.32 -23.89 -8.17
CA ASP A 385 7.17 -23.98 -6.99
C ASP A 385 8.58 -23.58 -7.41
N LEU A 386 9.04 -22.42 -6.96
CA LEU A 386 10.35 -21.88 -7.29
C LEU A 386 11.39 -22.29 -6.26
N PRO A 387 12.67 -22.45 -6.66
CA PRO A 387 13.74 -22.74 -5.72
C PRO A 387 14.01 -21.55 -4.81
N MET A 388 14.44 -21.83 -3.57
CA MET A 388 14.84 -20.82 -2.59
C MET A 388 16.31 -21.01 -2.23
N ALA A 389 17.03 -19.90 -2.09
CA ALA A 389 18.41 -19.90 -1.59
C ALA A 389 18.62 -18.67 -0.71
N GLU A 390 19.29 -18.87 0.43
CA GLU A 390 19.67 -17.74 1.28
C GLU A 390 20.60 -16.78 0.53
N PRO A 391 20.37 -15.45 0.61
CA PRO A 391 21.21 -14.47 -0.07
C PRO A 391 22.67 -14.55 0.36
N LYS A 392 23.58 -14.65 -0.60
CA LYS A 392 25.03 -14.78 -0.34
C LYS A 392 25.59 -13.61 0.45
N ARG A 393 25.01 -12.41 0.31
CA ARG A 393 25.43 -11.21 1.04
C ARG A 393 25.32 -11.39 2.56
N LEU A 394 24.32 -12.15 3.05
CA LEU A 394 24.13 -12.36 4.48
C LEU A 394 25.33 -13.03 5.15
N ALA A 395 26.06 -13.87 4.43
CA ALA A 395 27.28 -14.51 4.93
C ALA A 395 28.48 -13.53 5.07
N THR A 396 28.39 -12.33 4.49
CA THR A 396 29.45 -11.31 4.58
C THR A 396 29.24 -10.35 5.73
N PHE A 397 28.02 -10.25 6.27
CA PHE A 397 27.68 -9.33 7.34
C PHE A 397 28.27 -9.78 8.69
N THR A 398 28.90 -8.84 9.38
CA THR A 398 29.49 -9.08 10.71
C THR A 398 28.55 -8.60 11.82
N ALA A 399 28.72 -9.16 13.02
CA ALA A 399 27.96 -8.78 14.19
C ALA A 399 28.40 -7.43 14.79
N ASP A 400 29.55 -6.91 14.36
CA ASP A 400 30.06 -5.63 14.84
C ASP A 400 29.14 -4.50 14.42
N GLN A 401 28.77 -3.65 15.38
CA GLN A 401 27.95 -2.49 15.11
C GLN A 401 28.79 -1.36 14.49
N TYR A 402 28.22 -0.67 13.53
CA TYR A 402 28.78 0.55 12.97
C TYR A 402 29.10 1.54 14.11
N GLN A 403 30.17 2.28 13.98
CA GLN A 403 30.58 3.29 14.96
C GLN A 403 30.45 4.66 14.29
N PRO A 404 29.43 5.47 14.65
CA PRO A 404 29.23 6.78 14.02
C PRO A 404 30.40 7.74 14.34
N ASP A 405 30.84 8.49 13.33
CA ASP A 405 31.75 9.61 13.53
C ASP A 405 31.00 10.81 14.13
N LEU A 406 31.33 11.14 15.36
CA LEU A 406 30.72 12.22 16.13
C LEU A 406 31.75 13.30 16.51
N SER A 407 32.75 13.52 15.69
CA SER A 407 33.79 14.56 15.91
C SER A 407 33.18 15.97 16.00
N ASP A 408 32.05 16.22 15.32
CA ASP A 408 31.18 17.39 15.48
C ASP A 408 29.72 16.94 15.62
N VAL A 409 29.33 16.60 16.84
CA VAL A 409 27.98 16.08 17.14
C VAL A 409 26.87 17.04 16.71
N LYS A 410 27.07 18.35 16.84
CA LYS A 410 26.04 19.33 16.47
C LYS A 410 25.82 19.35 14.96
N GLN A 411 26.90 19.36 14.19
CA GLN A 411 26.81 19.29 12.74
C GLN A 411 26.21 17.96 12.30
N THR A 412 26.60 16.84 12.90
CA THR A 412 26.03 15.51 12.62
C THR A 412 24.51 15.48 12.82
N ILE A 413 23.99 16.11 13.89
CA ILE A 413 22.54 16.23 14.12
C ILE A 413 21.87 17.04 12.99
N LEU A 414 22.45 18.16 12.58
CA LEU A 414 21.90 18.99 11.51
C LEU A 414 21.93 18.28 10.16
N ASP A 415 23.03 17.57 9.86
CA ASP A 415 23.19 16.79 8.64
C ASP A 415 22.17 15.63 8.60
N LEU A 416 21.91 14.99 9.74
CA LEU A 416 20.89 13.93 9.86
C LEU A 416 19.47 14.48 9.65
N LEU A 417 19.13 15.62 10.25
CA LEU A 417 17.86 16.30 10.03
C LEU A 417 17.66 16.76 8.59
N ALA A 418 18.73 16.95 7.83
CA ALA A 418 18.70 17.33 6.43
C ALA A 418 18.54 16.14 5.47
N GLN A 419 18.74 14.90 5.95
CA GLN A 419 18.54 13.72 5.11
C GLN A 419 17.09 13.64 4.62
N PRO A 420 16.83 13.43 3.31
CA PRO A 420 15.46 13.43 2.77
C PRO A 420 14.53 12.43 3.46
N THR A 421 15.06 11.29 3.92
CA THR A 421 14.30 10.29 4.67
C THR A 421 13.85 10.81 6.04
N ILE A 422 14.66 11.61 6.74
CA ILE A 422 14.34 12.22 8.04
C ILE A 422 13.55 13.50 7.90
N ALA A 423 14.01 14.43 7.02
CA ALA A 423 13.45 15.77 6.88
C ALA A 423 11.93 15.77 6.67
N SER A 424 11.29 16.86 7.12
CA SER A 424 9.84 17.03 7.02
C SER A 424 9.33 16.90 5.58
N LYS A 425 8.35 16.07 5.37
CA LYS A 425 7.66 15.87 4.08
C LYS A 425 6.59 16.95 3.81
N ALA A 426 6.46 17.96 4.67
CA ALA A 426 5.41 18.97 4.58
C ALA A 426 5.37 19.71 3.23
N SER A 427 6.54 19.91 2.59
CA SER A 427 6.62 20.50 1.25
C SER A 427 5.97 19.62 0.16
N LEU A 428 5.89 18.32 0.35
CA LEU A 428 5.28 17.34 -0.55
C LEU A 428 3.78 17.17 -0.22
N PHE A 429 3.44 16.79 1.01
CA PHE A 429 2.06 16.49 1.36
C PHE A 429 1.13 17.71 1.47
N ARG A 430 1.65 18.95 1.45
CA ARG A 430 0.81 20.16 1.35
C ARG A 430 -0.05 20.22 0.08
N HIS A 431 0.26 19.43 -0.93
CA HIS A 431 -0.50 19.33 -2.17
C HIS A 431 -1.76 18.47 -2.00
N PHE A 432 -1.82 17.65 -0.96
CA PHE A 432 -2.94 16.77 -0.66
C PHE A 432 -3.96 17.48 0.21
N ASP A 433 -5.24 17.38 -0.15
CA ASP A 433 -6.31 17.77 0.77
C ASP A 433 -6.47 16.68 1.84
N SER A 434 -5.94 16.95 3.03
CA SER A 434 -6.05 16.03 4.17
C SER A 434 -7.29 16.26 5.03
N MET A 435 -8.12 17.27 4.69
CA MET A 435 -9.23 17.74 5.51
C MET A 435 -10.60 17.70 4.83
N VAL A 436 -10.66 17.39 3.55
CA VAL A 436 -11.93 17.19 2.85
C VAL A 436 -12.75 16.14 3.61
N ARG A 437 -14.08 16.32 3.70
CA ARG A 437 -15.02 15.59 4.58
C ARG A 437 -14.97 16.00 6.06
N ALA A 438 -13.94 16.74 6.54
CA ALA A 438 -13.82 17.31 7.89
C ALA A 438 -13.79 16.28 9.05
N ASP A 439 -13.40 15.03 8.77
CA ASP A 439 -13.36 13.95 9.77
C ASP A 439 -11.95 13.69 10.31
N THR A 440 -10.91 14.28 9.70
CA THR A 440 -9.50 14.10 10.13
C THR A 440 -9.25 14.76 11.49
N ALA A 441 -8.94 13.96 12.49
CA ALA A 441 -8.64 14.41 13.86
C ALA A 441 -7.13 14.62 14.08
N ILE A 442 -6.29 13.72 13.58
CA ILE A 442 -4.83 13.88 13.53
C ILE A 442 -4.44 13.97 12.05
N LYS A 443 -3.79 15.07 11.68
CA LYS A 443 -3.33 15.38 10.33
C LYS A 443 -2.00 14.72 10.02
N PRO A 444 -1.57 14.68 8.73
CA PRO A 444 -0.22 14.26 8.36
C PRO A 444 0.87 14.99 9.16
N GLY A 445 1.95 14.27 9.48
CA GLY A 445 3.10 14.76 10.25
C GLY A 445 3.14 14.25 11.70
N GLY A 446 2.31 13.26 12.05
CA GLY A 446 2.41 12.48 13.28
C GLY A 446 2.65 11.00 12.97
N ASP A 447 2.73 10.15 13.98
CA ASP A 447 3.02 8.71 13.84
C ASP A 447 1.92 7.98 13.04
N ALA A 448 0.66 8.29 13.32
CA ALA A 448 -0.48 7.81 12.56
C ALA A 448 -1.54 8.91 12.41
N SER A 449 -2.29 8.83 11.32
CA SER A 449 -3.46 9.68 11.13
C SER A 449 -4.65 9.13 11.90
N LEU A 450 -5.57 10.01 12.32
CA LEU A 450 -6.79 9.62 13.03
C LEU A 450 -8.01 10.24 12.35
N VAL A 451 -8.95 9.40 11.90
CA VAL A 451 -10.18 9.82 11.20
C VAL A 451 -11.40 9.40 12.03
N ARG A 452 -12.31 10.35 12.29
CA ARG A 452 -13.53 10.11 13.07
C ARG A 452 -14.52 9.24 12.30
N VAL A 453 -15.16 8.32 13.02
CA VAL A 453 -16.33 7.59 12.52
C VAL A 453 -17.59 8.40 12.84
N ARG A 454 -18.19 9.03 11.82
CA ARG A 454 -19.33 9.93 11.99
C ARG A 454 -20.48 9.30 12.76
N GLY A 455 -21.14 10.10 13.61
CA GLY A 455 -22.26 9.67 14.41
C GLY A 455 -21.88 8.84 15.65
N THR A 456 -20.57 8.62 15.86
CA THR A 456 -20.05 7.88 17.03
C THR A 456 -18.95 8.68 17.74
N LYS A 457 -18.41 8.13 18.82
CA LYS A 457 -17.17 8.61 19.43
C LYS A 457 -15.93 7.93 18.90
N LYS A 458 -16.09 6.90 18.08
CA LYS A 458 -14.99 6.11 17.52
C LYS A 458 -14.15 6.91 16.53
N ALA A 459 -12.91 6.50 16.39
CA ALA A 459 -12.01 6.94 15.34
C ALA A 459 -11.16 5.75 14.85
N LEU A 460 -10.72 5.83 13.60
CA LEU A 460 -9.79 4.89 13.00
C LEU A 460 -8.43 5.56 12.90
N ALA A 461 -7.43 4.94 13.52
CA ALA A 461 -6.02 5.29 13.30
C ALA A 461 -5.49 4.49 12.12
N MET A 462 -4.61 5.08 11.31
CA MET A 462 -4.06 4.43 10.13
C MET A 462 -2.66 4.93 9.81
N THR A 463 -1.81 4.00 9.39
CA THR A 463 -0.43 4.28 8.98
C THR A 463 0.02 3.32 7.86
N THR A 464 1.05 3.72 7.12
CA THR A 464 1.87 2.84 6.27
C THR A 464 3.30 2.92 6.74
N ASP A 465 4.03 1.78 6.71
CA ASP A 465 5.36 1.72 7.30
C ASP A 465 6.22 0.59 6.72
N VAL A 466 7.49 0.87 6.45
CA VAL A 466 8.57 -0.12 6.26
C VAL A 466 9.95 0.53 6.21
N ASN A 467 10.92 0.03 6.96
CA ASN A 467 12.32 0.34 6.74
C ASN A 467 13.00 -0.80 5.95
N ALA A 468 13.11 -0.62 4.65
CA ALA A 468 13.62 -1.65 3.73
C ALA A 468 15.11 -1.99 3.95
N ARG A 469 15.91 -1.10 4.54
CA ARG A 469 17.31 -1.36 4.89
C ARG A 469 17.44 -2.51 5.88
N TYR A 470 16.51 -2.58 6.85
CA TYR A 470 16.50 -3.68 7.81
C TYR A 470 16.15 -5.02 7.15
N LEU A 471 15.22 -5.00 6.17
CA LEU A 471 14.91 -6.21 5.41
C LEU A 471 16.07 -6.66 4.52
N TYR A 472 16.83 -5.72 3.96
CA TYR A 472 18.04 -6.04 3.20
C TYR A 472 19.09 -6.74 4.07
N LEU A 473 19.24 -6.32 5.33
CA LEU A 473 20.15 -6.96 6.28
C LEU A 473 19.61 -8.30 6.81
N ASN A 474 18.30 -8.39 7.04
CA ASN A 474 17.64 -9.64 7.43
C ASN A 474 16.13 -9.54 7.17
N SER A 475 15.64 -10.18 6.11
CA SER A 475 14.26 -10.04 5.65
C SER A 475 13.22 -10.44 6.71
N ARG A 476 13.49 -11.46 7.53
CA ARG A 476 12.57 -11.91 8.59
C ARG A 476 12.52 -10.94 9.76
N VAL A 477 13.67 -10.51 10.26
CA VAL A 477 13.74 -9.57 11.39
C VAL A 477 13.26 -8.19 10.96
N GLY A 478 13.67 -7.70 9.79
CA GLY A 478 13.19 -6.41 9.26
C GLY A 478 11.69 -6.37 9.05
N ALA A 479 11.09 -7.48 8.59
CA ALA A 479 9.63 -7.59 8.45
C ALA A 479 8.89 -7.60 9.81
N LYS A 480 9.47 -8.24 10.85
CA LYS A 480 8.96 -8.13 12.23
C LYS A 480 8.97 -6.69 12.70
N MET A 481 10.07 -5.97 12.44
CA MET A 481 10.23 -4.57 12.82
C MET A 481 9.20 -3.67 12.12
N ALA A 482 8.95 -3.87 10.82
CA ALA A 482 7.96 -3.09 10.06
C ALA A 482 6.54 -3.23 10.66
N VAL A 483 6.10 -4.45 10.99
CA VAL A 483 4.79 -4.67 11.63
C VAL A 483 4.75 -4.05 13.04
N ALA A 484 5.84 -4.18 13.79
CA ALA A 484 5.94 -3.64 15.15
C ALA A 484 5.90 -2.11 15.15
N GLU A 485 6.59 -1.48 14.20
CA GLU A 485 6.64 -0.02 14.04
C GLU A 485 5.29 0.54 13.61
N ALA A 486 4.64 -0.05 12.60
CA ALA A 486 3.28 0.30 12.24
C ALA A 486 2.32 0.23 13.46
N ALA A 487 2.47 -0.80 14.29
CA ALA A 487 1.67 -0.93 15.51
C ALA A 487 2.02 0.13 16.56
N ARG A 488 3.31 0.49 16.74
CA ARG A 488 3.72 1.58 17.64
C ARG A 488 3.14 2.92 17.19
N ASN A 489 3.15 3.19 15.89
CA ASN A 489 2.56 4.39 15.31
C ASN A 489 1.05 4.50 15.62
N ILE A 490 0.31 3.41 15.47
CA ILE A 490 -1.11 3.33 15.85
C ILE A 490 -1.27 3.55 17.36
N VAL A 491 -0.48 2.86 18.18
CA VAL A 491 -0.55 2.91 19.65
C VAL A 491 -0.22 4.29 20.20
N ALA A 492 0.70 5.05 19.58
CA ALA A 492 1.05 6.41 19.96
C ALA A 492 -0.14 7.38 19.88
N THR A 493 -1.18 7.07 19.08
CA THR A 493 -2.44 7.83 19.08
C THR A 493 -3.44 7.40 20.15
N GLY A 494 -3.19 6.29 20.84
CA GLY A 494 -4.09 5.64 21.81
C GLY A 494 -4.95 4.52 21.23
N ALA A 495 -4.91 4.30 19.90
CA ALA A 495 -5.72 3.29 19.24
C ALA A 495 -5.17 1.86 19.46
N LEU A 496 -6.06 0.88 19.34
CA LEU A 496 -5.72 -0.53 19.31
C LEU A 496 -5.52 -0.98 17.85
N PRO A 497 -4.34 -1.49 17.46
CA PRO A 497 -4.15 -2.13 16.17
C PRO A 497 -5.14 -3.27 15.97
N ILE A 498 -5.82 -3.37 14.81
CA ILE A 498 -6.87 -4.38 14.56
C ILE A 498 -6.66 -5.21 13.29
N GLY A 499 -5.86 -4.75 12.34
CA GLY A 499 -5.57 -5.52 11.12
C GLY A 499 -4.60 -4.84 10.17
N ILE A 500 -4.13 -5.66 9.23
CA ILE A 500 -3.05 -5.32 8.30
C ILE A 500 -3.52 -5.52 6.86
N THR A 501 -3.09 -4.62 5.98
CA THR A 501 -2.92 -4.82 4.54
C THR A 501 -1.44 -4.72 4.19
N ASP A 502 -0.97 -5.42 3.19
CA ASP A 502 0.44 -5.36 2.78
C ASP A 502 0.62 -4.92 1.32
N GLY A 503 1.80 -4.38 1.01
CA GLY A 503 2.27 -4.13 -0.34
C GLY A 503 3.65 -4.76 -0.51
N LEU A 504 3.72 -6.00 -1.00
CA LEU A 504 4.96 -6.76 -1.12
C LEU A 504 5.72 -6.35 -2.38
N ASN A 505 6.73 -5.49 -2.25
CA ASN A 505 7.57 -5.04 -3.37
C ASN A 505 8.92 -5.75 -3.32
N PHE A 506 9.20 -6.58 -4.32
CA PHE A 506 10.41 -7.41 -4.42
C PHE A 506 10.92 -7.44 -5.87
N GLY A 507 12.17 -7.82 -6.07
CA GLY A 507 12.75 -8.11 -7.38
C GLY A 507 12.13 -9.33 -8.07
N SER A 508 12.81 -9.89 -9.05
CA SER A 508 12.32 -11.07 -9.79
C SER A 508 12.23 -12.31 -8.90
N PRO A 509 11.06 -12.97 -8.82
CA PRO A 509 10.88 -14.21 -8.06
C PRO A 509 11.63 -15.39 -8.69
N ASP A 510 12.09 -15.28 -9.95
CA ASP A 510 12.90 -16.28 -10.61
C ASP A 510 14.34 -16.32 -10.06
N ASN A 511 14.75 -15.28 -9.31
CA ASN A 511 15.97 -15.31 -8.51
C ASN A 511 15.69 -16.04 -7.18
N PRO A 512 16.36 -17.19 -6.91
CA PRO A 512 16.14 -17.96 -5.69
C PRO A 512 16.42 -17.18 -4.39
N GLU A 513 17.31 -16.18 -4.42
CA GLU A 513 17.62 -15.34 -3.27
C GLU A 513 16.45 -14.38 -2.97
N VAL A 514 15.85 -13.75 -3.99
CA VAL A 514 14.67 -12.88 -3.86
C VAL A 514 13.45 -13.68 -3.37
N TYR A 515 13.25 -14.89 -3.92
CA TYR A 515 12.14 -15.73 -3.52
C TYR A 515 12.26 -16.22 -2.06
N TYR A 516 13.50 -16.47 -1.59
CA TYR A 516 13.79 -16.72 -0.17
C TYR A 516 13.44 -15.50 0.69
N GLU A 517 13.82 -14.29 0.28
CA GLU A 517 13.55 -13.07 1.03
C GLU A 517 12.06 -12.79 1.16
N LEU A 518 11.29 -13.02 0.09
CA LEU A 518 9.84 -12.93 0.13
C LEU A 518 9.24 -13.91 1.14
N ASP A 519 9.70 -15.16 1.18
CA ASP A 519 9.25 -16.17 2.14
C ASP A 519 9.57 -15.78 3.58
N GLN A 520 10.79 -15.29 3.83
CA GLN A 520 11.22 -14.87 5.16
C GLN A 520 10.50 -13.60 5.63
N ALA A 521 10.21 -12.66 4.73
CA ALA A 521 9.42 -11.47 5.05
C ALA A 521 8.00 -11.86 5.49
N VAL A 522 7.33 -12.74 4.74
CA VAL A 522 5.99 -13.25 5.10
C VAL A 522 6.03 -13.97 6.46
N ALA A 523 7.08 -14.73 6.75
CA ALA A 523 7.24 -15.38 8.04
C ALA A 523 7.37 -14.35 9.19
N GLY A 524 8.18 -13.29 9.01
CA GLY A 524 8.36 -12.22 9.98
C GLY A 524 7.07 -11.44 10.23
N ILE A 525 6.35 -11.07 9.17
CA ILE A 525 5.04 -10.40 9.28
C ILE A 525 4.07 -11.25 10.12
N ASN A 526 3.95 -12.53 9.81
CA ASN A 526 3.05 -13.44 10.53
C ASN A 526 3.36 -13.56 12.02
N GLU A 527 4.62 -13.54 12.41
CA GLU A 527 5.03 -13.70 13.79
C GLU A 527 4.49 -12.57 14.66
N VAL A 528 4.73 -11.33 14.27
CA VAL A 528 4.29 -10.15 15.03
C VAL A 528 2.78 -9.92 14.87
N ALA A 529 2.22 -10.12 13.69
CA ALA A 529 0.79 -9.99 13.44
C ALA A 529 -0.04 -10.91 14.36
N LYS A 530 0.40 -12.15 14.58
CA LYS A 530 -0.26 -13.08 15.52
C LYS A 530 -0.16 -12.63 16.97
N GLN A 531 0.97 -12.08 17.39
CA GLN A 531 1.16 -11.57 18.76
C GLN A 531 0.26 -10.36 19.03
N LEU A 532 0.12 -9.47 18.05
CA LEU A 532 -0.73 -8.29 18.10
C LEU A 532 -2.22 -8.59 17.89
N ASN A 533 -2.58 -9.80 17.44
CA ASN A 533 -3.92 -10.16 16.97
C ASN A 533 -4.41 -9.26 15.82
N THR A 534 -3.50 -8.91 14.89
CA THR A 534 -3.76 -8.08 13.71
C THR A 534 -3.67 -8.92 12.44
N PRO A 535 -4.74 -9.59 11.99
CA PRO A 535 -4.71 -10.44 10.81
C PRO A 535 -4.39 -9.66 9.54
N ILE A 536 -3.71 -10.31 8.59
CA ILE A 536 -3.48 -9.79 7.24
C ILE A 536 -4.71 -10.11 6.41
N ILE A 537 -5.54 -9.11 6.09
CA ILE A 537 -6.85 -9.32 5.47
C ILE A 537 -6.91 -8.96 3.99
N SER A 538 -5.92 -8.26 3.49
CA SER A 538 -5.79 -7.84 2.10
C SER A 538 -4.34 -7.51 1.79
N GLY A 539 -4.02 -7.25 0.54
CA GLY A 539 -2.71 -6.79 0.12
C GLY A 539 -2.51 -6.92 -1.37
N ASN A 540 -1.32 -6.54 -1.82
CA ASN A 540 -0.86 -6.62 -3.19
C ASN A 540 0.57 -7.14 -3.26
N VAL A 541 0.93 -7.79 -4.35
CA VAL A 541 2.30 -8.22 -4.62
C VAL A 541 2.78 -7.60 -5.92
N SER A 542 3.85 -6.82 -5.82
CA SER A 542 4.60 -6.27 -6.95
C SER A 542 5.96 -6.95 -7.02
N LEU A 543 6.19 -7.69 -8.07
CA LEU A 543 7.45 -8.40 -8.34
C LEU A 543 8.17 -7.76 -9.53
N TYR A 544 9.37 -8.22 -9.83
CA TYR A 544 10.21 -7.70 -10.91
C TYR A 544 10.61 -6.23 -10.73
N ASN A 545 10.61 -5.72 -9.49
CA ASN A 545 11.11 -4.39 -9.18
C ASN A 545 12.64 -4.40 -9.24
N GLU A 546 13.16 -4.41 -10.44
CA GLU A 546 14.61 -4.40 -10.72
C GLU A 546 14.88 -3.67 -12.04
N THR A 547 16.07 -3.07 -12.12
CA THR A 547 16.53 -2.32 -13.28
C THR A 547 17.96 -2.75 -13.58
N ASP A 548 18.24 -3.13 -14.83
CA ASP A 548 19.54 -3.61 -15.29
C ASP A 548 20.11 -4.75 -14.42
N GLY A 549 19.25 -5.66 -13.96
CA GLY A 549 19.59 -6.81 -13.13
C GLY A 549 19.87 -6.48 -11.66
N GLN A 550 19.60 -5.26 -11.21
CA GLN A 550 19.67 -4.85 -9.79
C GLN A 550 18.28 -4.73 -9.20
N ALA A 551 17.96 -5.60 -8.24
CA ALA A 551 16.72 -5.54 -7.50
C ALA A 551 16.74 -4.41 -6.48
N ILE A 552 15.56 -3.85 -6.21
CA ILE A 552 15.34 -2.98 -5.04
C ILE A 552 15.62 -3.74 -3.74
N TYR A 553 15.73 -3.04 -2.62
CA TYR A 553 15.65 -3.71 -1.31
C TYR A 553 14.28 -4.38 -1.14
N PRO A 554 14.22 -5.54 -0.44
CA PRO A 554 12.94 -6.13 -0.03
C PRO A 554 12.09 -5.10 0.71
N THR A 555 10.94 -4.73 0.15
CA THR A 555 10.12 -3.62 0.67
C THR A 555 8.67 -4.05 0.84
N PRO A 556 8.35 -4.90 1.85
CA PRO A 556 6.97 -5.23 2.19
C PRO A 556 6.35 -4.09 3.01
N MET A 557 5.69 -3.15 2.34
CA MET A 557 4.94 -2.08 3.00
C MET A 557 3.82 -2.67 3.87
N ILE A 558 3.73 -2.22 5.10
CA ILE A 558 2.69 -2.58 6.06
C ILE A 558 1.70 -1.42 6.19
N GLY A 559 0.48 -1.60 5.68
CA GLY A 559 -0.63 -0.72 5.98
C GLY A 559 -1.38 -1.24 7.21
N MET A 560 -1.53 -0.45 8.26
CA MET A 560 -2.19 -0.88 9.48
C MET A 560 -3.33 0.05 9.85
N VAL A 561 -4.45 -0.57 10.29
CA VAL A 561 -5.60 0.14 10.83
C VAL A 561 -5.74 -0.19 12.32
N GLY A 562 -6.04 0.82 13.12
CA GLY A 562 -6.35 0.73 14.53
C GLY A 562 -7.71 1.33 14.86
N LEU A 563 -8.31 0.88 15.94
CA LEU A 563 -9.59 1.36 16.44
C LEU A 563 -9.40 2.10 17.77
N LEU A 564 -9.93 3.31 17.85
CA LEU A 564 -10.05 4.09 19.07
C LEU A 564 -11.54 4.25 19.42
N ASP A 565 -11.96 3.75 20.57
CA ASP A 565 -13.37 3.78 20.98
C ASP A 565 -13.87 5.20 21.33
N ASN A 566 -12.96 6.08 21.73
CA ASN A 566 -13.29 7.47 22.05
C ASN A 566 -12.17 8.41 21.62
N VAL A 567 -12.44 9.19 20.58
CA VAL A 567 -11.50 10.17 20.00
C VAL A 567 -10.99 11.22 21.01
N ASP A 568 -11.75 11.49 22.07
CA ASP A 568 -11.34 12.43 23.12
C ASP A 568 -10.15 11.91 23.97
N LEU A 569 -9.80 10.61 23.87
CA LEU A 569 -8.69 9.97 24.57
C LEU A 569 -7.41 9.89 23.76
N THR A 570 -7.33 10.58 22.63
CA THR A 570 -6.11 10.57 21.79
C THR A 570 -5.02 11.50 22.33
N THR A 571 -3.78 11.21 21.93
CA THR A 571 -2.63 12.12 22.10
C THR A 571 -1.86 12.28 20.79
N THR A 572 -0.87 13.16 20.76
CA THR A 572 -0.06 13.46 19.56
C THR A 572 1.41 13.60 19.95
N ILE A 573 2.30 13.61 18.96
CA ILE A 573 3.75 13.61 19.14
C ILE A 573 4.29 14.85 19.86
N GLY A 574 3.71 16.04 19.62
CA GLY A 574 4.27 17.31 20.08
C GLY A 574 4.18 17.52 21.60
N PHE A 575 5.21 18.03 22.24
CA PHE A 575 5.19 18.48 23.62
C PHE A 575 4.09 19.52 23.86
N LYS A 576 3.45 19.51 25.04
CA LYS A 576 2.24 20.31 25.29
C LYS A 576 2.50 21.52 26.20
N GLN A 577 3.32 21.35 27.23
CA GLN A 577 3.52 22.39 28.22
C GLN A 577 4.93 22.35 28.81
N ALA A 578 5.51 23.52 29.05
CA ALA A 578 6.75 23.63 29.83
C ALA A 578 6.55 23.13 31.26
N GLY A 579 7.47 22.30 31.75
CA GLY A 579 7.39 21.62 33.02
C GLY A 579 6.82 20.20 32.92
N ASP A 580 6.33 19.76 31.75
CA ASP A 580 6.04 18.34 31.53
C ASP A 580 7.35 17.54 31.59
N VAL A 581 7.29 16.36 32.21
CA VAL A 581 8.45 15.49 32.40
C VAL A 581 8.58 14.53 31.21
N ILE A 582 9.79 14.38 30.68
CA ILE A 582 10.09 13.54 29.50
C ILE A 582 10.62 12.18 29.96
N TYR A 583 10.05 11.13 29.39
CA TYR A 583 10.46 9.74 29.58
C TYR A 583 10.77 9.07 28.25
N VAL A 584 11.73 8.13 28.29
CA VAL A 584 11.88 7.09 27.27
C VAL A 584 11.28 5.80 27.84
N ILE A 585 10.36 5.20 27.08
CA ILE A 585 9.85 3.86 27.32
C ILE A 585 10.66 2.89 26.45
N GLY A 586 11.09 1.77 27.04
CA GLY A 586 11.95 0.78 26.38
C GLY A 586 13.45 1.05 26.56
N ALA A 587 14.26 0.04 26.24
CA ALA A 587 15.71 0.08 26.42
C ALA A 587 16.44 0.46 25.13
N THR A 588 17.46 1.32 25.24
CA THR A 588 18.34 1.66 24.10
C THR A 588 19.52 0.69 24.05
N GLN A 589 19.79 0.15 22.87
CA GLN A 589 20.91 -0.74 22.56
C GLN A 589 21.76 -0.17 21.43
N ALA A 590 22.94 -0.75 21.18
CA ALA A 590 23.73 -0.43 19.99
C ALA A 590 23.01 -0.99 18.75
N SER A 591 22.37 -0.14 17.99
CA SER A 591 21.57 -0.48 16.79
C SER A 591 21.89 0.52 15.70
N PHE A 592 23.08 0.38 15.10
CA PHE A 592 23.60 1.32 14.10
C PHE A 592 23.70 0.72 12.71
N ASN A 593 23.71 -0.62 12.58
CA ASN A 593 23.71 -1.30 11.30
C ASN A 593 22.35 -1.12 10.59
N GLY A 594 22.39 -0.64 9.35
CA GLY A 594 21.18 -0.30 8.58
C GLY A 594 20.52 1.04 8.94
N SER A 595 21.06 1.77 9.93
CA SER A 595 20.53 3.06 10.37
C SER A 595 20.77 4.18 9.36
N GLU A 596 20.00 5.28 9.47
CA GLU A 596 20.17 6.45 8.63
C GLU A 596 21.54 7.11 8.85
N ILE A 597 22.08 7.08 10.09
CA ILE A 597 23.42 7.63 10.34
C ILE A 597 24.51 6.80 9.65
N GLN A 598 24.38 5.47 9.59
CA GLN A 598 25.30 4.65 8.82
C GLN A 598 25.24 5.00 7.34
N LYS A 599 24.03 5.02 6.75
CA LYS A 599 23.81 5.39 5.36
C LYS A 599 24.38 6.77 5.06
N MET A 600 24.06 7.78 5.87
CA MET A 600 24.52 9.17 5.70
C MET A 600 26.04 9.28 5.68
N GLN A 601 26.73 8.58 6.59
CA GLN A 601 28.18 8.72 6.75
C GLN A 601 29.00 7.83 5.81
N THR A 602 28.45 6.69 5.38
CA THR A 602 29.21 5.72 4.57
C THR A 602 28.70 5.58 3.12
N GLY A 603 27.48 6.04 2.82
CA GLY A 603 26.81 5.81 1.55
C GLY A 603 26.37 4.35 1.33
N THR A 604 26.51 3.49 2.33
CA THR A 604 26.18 2.05 2.27
C THR A 604 25.53 1.60 3.56
N ILE A 605 24.88 0.43 3.50
CA ILE A 605 24.38 -0.29 4.68
C ILE A 605 25.07 -1.65 4.77
N ASP A 606 25.46 -2.05 5.98
CA ASP A 606 26.24 -3.26 6.23
C ASP A 606 26.05 -3.72 7.68
N GLY A 607 26.45 -4.98 7.93
CA GLY A 607 26.43 -5.59 9.24
C GLY A 607 25.14 -6.33 9.57
N GLN A 608 25.16 -7.10 10.66
CA GLN A 608 23.99 -7.83 11.14
C GLN A 608 23.08 -6.93 11.96
N LEU A 609 21.75 -7.14 11.82
CA LEU A 609 20.78 -6.55 12.74
C LEU A 609 20.96 -7.13 14.15
N PHE A 610 20.57 -6.34 15.14
CA PHE A 610 20.40 -6.81 16.53
C PHE A 610 19.22 -7.78 16.63
N GLU A 611 19.15 -8.51 17.74
CA GLU A 611 18.03 -9.40 18.04
C GLU A 611 16.78 -8.59 18.40
N PHE A 612 15.65 -8.87 17.70
CA PHE A 612 14.38 -8.24 18.00
C PHE A 612 13.70 -8.93 19.18
N ASP A 613 13.39 -8.18 20.23
CA ASP A 613 12.73 -8.67 21.45
C ASP A 613 11.21 -8.45 21.38
N ASP A 614 10.49 -9.51 20.99
CA ASP A 614 9.03 -9.51 20.89
C ASP A 614 8.35 -9.15 22.24
N ALA A 615 8.91 -9.57 23.38
CA ALA A 615 8.32 -9.32 24.70
C ALA A 615 8.48 -7.85 25.11
N ALA A 616 9.65 -7.26 24.85
CA ALA A 616 9.90 -5.84 25.10
C ALA A 616 8.99 -4.96 24.24
N GLU A 617 8.77 -5.33 22.98
CA GLU A 617 7.85 -4.66 22.06
C GLU A 617 6.42 -4.63 22.61
N MET A 618 5.89 -5.80 22.97
CA MET A 618 4.52 -5.92 23.50
C MET A 618 4.36 -5.15 24.83
N ALA A 619 5.36 -5.16 25.69
CA ALA A 619 5.33 -4.44 26.97
C ALA A 619 5.30 -2.92 26.75
N ALA A 620 6.13 -2.38 25.86
CA ALA A 620 6.17 -0.96 25.54
C ALA A 620 4.84 -0.46 24.96
N GLN A 621 4.32 -1.15 23.93
CA GLN A 621 3.03 -0.81 23.32
C GLN A 621 1.86 -0.88 24.32
N THR A 622 1.83 -1.91 25.16
CA THR A 622 0.80 -2.07 26.20
C THR A 622 0.82 -0.93 27.18
N LEU A 623 2.01 -0.55 27.68
CA LEU A 623 2.18 0.56 28.60
C LEU A 623 1.69 1.89 28.00
N VAL A 624 2.13 2.23 26.78
CA VAL A 624 1.76 3.49 26.13
C VAL A 624 0.24 3.58 25.94
N ARG A 625 -0.39 2.52 25.42
CA ARG A 625 -1.84 2.50 25.22
C ARG A 625 -2.61 2.62 26.54
N GLN A 626 -2.19 1.93 27.58
CA GLN A 626 -2.81 2.04 28.91
C GLN A 626 -2.65 3.43 29.50
N ALA A 627 -1.46 4.03 29.38
CA ALA A 627 -1.18 5.37 29.90
C ALA A 627 -2.00 6.46 29.16
N ILE A 628 -2.17 6.34 27.83
CA ILE A 628 -3.04 7.22 27.06
C ILE A 628 -4.51 7.04 27.49
N GLY A 629 -5.00 5.80 27.58
CA GLY A 629 -6.37 5.49 28.00
C GLY A 629 -6.71 6.00 29.40
N GLN A 630 -5.73 6.08 30.28
CA GLN A 630 -5.84 6.68 31.64
C GLN A 630 -5.54 8.20 31.64
N GLN A 631 -5.31 8.80 30.47
CA GLN A 631 -4.98 10.22 30.33
C GLN A 631 -3.73 10.66 31.13
N LEU A 632 -2.74 9.78 31.25
CA LEU A 632 -1.50 10.06 31.97
C LEU A 632 -0.47 10.76 31.07
N LEU A 633 -0.49 10.52 29.76
CA LEU A 633 0.46 11.11 28.81
C LEU A 633 -0.06 12.44 28.25
N ALA A 634 0.82 13.43 28.17
CA ALA A 634 0.58 14.67 27.44
C ALA A 634 0.95 14.52 25.96
N SER A 635 2.05 13.80 25.65
CA SER A 635 2.46 13.44 24.30
C SER A 635 3.02 12.02 24.25
N ALA A 636 2.94 11.39 23.08
CA ALA A 636 3.60 10.13 22.79
C ALA A 636 4.10 10.13 21.33
N HIS A 637 5.28 9.60 21.12
CA HIS A 637 5.94 9.52 19.83
C HIS A 637 6.78 8.25 19.74
N ASP A 638 6.67 7.50 18.65
CA ASP A 638 7.52 6.36 18.35
C ASP A 638 8.97 6.79 18.14
N LEU A 639 9.93 5.92 18.40
CA LEU A 639 11.35 6.14 18.08
C LEU A 639 11.79 5.18 16.98
N ALA A 640 12.10 5.74 15.82
CA ALA A 640 12.50 5.04 14.60
C ALA A 640 13.79 5.65 14.01
N GLU A 641 13.78 6.05 12.74
CA GLU A 641 14.94 6.60 12.04
C GLU A 641 15.56 7.80 12.76
N GLY A 642 16.88 7.79 12.86
CA GLY A 642 17.64 8.83 13.55
C GLY A 642 17.65 8.72 15.08
N GLY A 643 16.88 7.78 15.64
CA GLY A 643 16.90 7.41 17.06
C GLY A 643 16.32 8.45 18.02
N LEU A 644 16.78 8.42 19.26
CA LEU A 644 16.23 9.26 20.36
C LEU A 644 16.36 10.77 20.07
N ILE A 645 17.47 11.20 19.46
CA ILE A 645 17.69 12.63 19.21
C ILE A 645 16.69 13.20 18.22
N VAL A 646 16.38 12.45 17.15
CA VAL A 646 15.40 12.85 16.14
C VAL A 646 14.00 12.87 16.75
N GLY A 647 13.57 11.83 17.46
CA GLY A 647 12.23 11.78 18.06
C GLY A 647 12.00 12.91 19.10
N LEU A 648 13.03 13.28 19.89
CA LEU A 648 12.97 14.43 20.80
C LEU A 648 12.81 15.75 20.04
N LEU A 649 13.56 15.93 18.94
CA LEU A 649 13.50 17.12 18.10
C LEU A 649 12.14 17.25 17.40
N GLU A 650 11.60 16.17 16.85
CA GLU A 650 10.26 16.13 16.21
C GLU A 650 9.17 16.48 17.22
N SER A 651 9.21 15.92 18.44
CA SER A 651 8.29 16.29 19.53
C SER A 651 8.39 17.76 19.92
N SER A 652 9.60 18.30 19.93
CA SER A 652 9.89 19.72 20.18
C SER A 652 9.35 20.61 19.06
N PHE A 653 9.58 20.25 17.80
CA PHE A 653 9.13 21.02 16.63
C PHE A 653 7.61 21.03 16.51
N ALA A 654 6.97 19.87 16.70
CA ALA A 654 5.52 19.76 16.67
C ALA A 654 4.84 20.55 17.82
N GLY A 655 5.45 20.54 19.01
CA GLY A 655 4.95 21.28 20.18
C GLY A 655 5.36 22.75 20.23
N GLN A 656 6.32 23.19 19.42
CA GLN A 656 6.95 24.53 19.48
C GLN A 656 7.55 24.85 20.85
N LEU A 657 8.03 23.82 21.55
CA LEU A 657 8.65 23.90 22.87
C LEU A 657 10.04 23.28 22.83
N SER A 658 10.95 23.79 23.65
CA SER A 658 12.30 23.24 23.83
C SER A 658 12.31 22.19 24.94
N PHE A 659 13.47 21.60 25.19
CA PHE A 659 13.64 20.62 26.27
C PHE A 659 15.06 20.65 26.84
N ASN A 660 15.16 20.18 28.09
CA ASN A 660 16.43 19.86 28.73
C ASN A 660 16.41 18.38 29.08
N VAL A 661 17.31 17.63 28.49
CA VAL A 661 17.50 16.19 28.70
C VAL A 661 18.83 15.91 29.38
N ASN A 662 18.83 15.05 30.38
CA ASN A 662 20.03 14.51 31.02
C ASN A 662 19.87 12.98 31.07
N THR A 663 20.67 12.29 30.29
CA THR A 663 20.57 10.83 30.13
C THR A 663 21.87 10.13 30.55
N ASN A 664 21.74 8.91 31.03
CA ASN A 664 22.88 8.02 31.34
C ASN A 664 23.47 7.33 30.08
N LEU A 665 22.97 7.65 28.91
CA LEU A 665 23.51 7.14 27.64
C LEU A 665 24.78 7.91 27.27
N ALA A 666 25.74 7.23 26.61
CA ALA A 666 26.81 7.91 25.88
C ALA A 666 26.26 8.48 24.57
N THR A 667 26.89 9.56 24.06
CA THR A 667 26.42 10.32 22.91
C THR A 667 26.08 9.48 21.67
N PRO A 668 26.83 8.43 21.26
CA PRO A 668 26.43 7.61 20.12
C PRO A 668 25.03 7.00 20.23
N TYR A 669 24.62 6.61 21.43
CA TYR A 669 23.31 5.97 21.65
C TYR A 669 22.10 6.91 21.43
N LEU A 670 22.33 8.21 21.29
CA LEU A 670 21.26 9.14 20.88
C LEU A 670 20.80 8.87 19.43
N PHE A 671 21.67 8.31 18.61
CA PHE A 671 21.46 7.99 17.19
C PHE A 671 21.12 6.52 16.94
N ALA A 672 21.07 5.69 17.98
CA ALA A 672 20.74 4.28 17.84
C ALA A 672 19.26 4.10 17.48
N GLU A 673 18.98 3.38 16.39
CA GLU A 673 17.63 3.08 15.90
C GLU A 673 17.11 1.75 16.52
N THR A 674 17.22 1.62 17.84
CA THR A 674 16.67 0.48 18.57
C THR A 674 15.14 0.53 18.53
N PRO A 675 14.43 -0.52 18.09
CA PRO A 675 12.97 -0.54 18.10
C PRO A 675 12.40 -0.64 19.54
N SER A 676 11.09 -0.80 19.63
CA SER A 676 10.36 -1.03 20.90
C SER A 676 10.48 0.11 21.88
N ARG A 677 10.64 1.34 21.40
CA ARG A 677 10.81 2.54 22.22
C ARG A 677 9.82 3.64 21.85
N PHE A 678 9.50 4.46 22.85
CA PHE A 678 8.74 5.70 22.68
C PHE A 678 9.39 6.81 23.48
N VAL A 679 9.29 8.06 23.01
CA VAL A 679 9.43 9.25 23.81
C VAL A 679 8.06 9.77 24.20
N VAL A 680 7.85 10.00 25.52
CA VAL A 680 6.57 10.48 26.03
C VAL A 680 6.78 11.66 26.97
N SER A 681 5.78 12.56 27.06
CA SER A 681 5.76 13.59 28.08
C SER A 681 4.57 13.41 29.03
N VAL A 682 4.78 13.74 30.30
CA VAL A 682 3.85 13.56 31.40
C VAL A 682 3.70 14.87 32.17
N ALA A 683 2.46 15.35 32.35
CA ALA A 683 2.21 16.54 33.12
C ALA A 683 2.65 16.35 34.61
N ALA A 684 3.19 17.39 35.23
CA ALA A 684 3.82 17.31 36.56
C ALA A 684 2.94 16.70 37.64
N ASP A 685 1.63 16.95 37.59
CA ASP A 685 0.64 16.41 38.52
C ASP A 685 0.30 14.91 38.30
N LYS A 686 0.68 14.36 37.13
CA LYS A 686 0.42 12.95 36.73
C LYS A 686 1.65 12.05 36.88
N VAL A 687 2.83 12.61 37.15
CA VAL A 687 4.12 11.89 37.24
C VAL A 687 4.03 10.68 38.15
N ALA A 688 3.56 10.84 39.38
CA ALA A 688 3.51 9.74 40.34
C ALA A 688 2.59 8.59 39.88
N ALA A 689 1.48 8.90 39.21
CA ALA A 689 0.56 7.89 38.68
C ALA A 689 1.17 7.17 37.46
N PHE A 690 1.86 7.91 36.59
CA PHE A 690 2.55 7.32 35.47
C PHE A 690 3.70 6.40 35.89
N GLU A 691 4.57 6.86 36.82
CA GLU A 691 5.69 6.05 37.34
C GLU A 691 5.21 4.77 38.01
N ALA A 692 4.07 4.84 38.77
CA ALA A 692 3.46 3.66 39.37
C ALA A 692 2.93 2.65 38.32
N LEU A 693 2.47 3.12 37.16
CA LEU A 693 2.03 2.26 36.05
C LEU A 693 3.22 1.70 35.29
N ALA A 694 4.21 2.54 35.01
CA ALA A 694 5.32 2.21 34.08
C ALA A 694 6.39 1.32 34.76
N GLY A 695 6.62 1.45 36.05
CA GLY A 695 7.71 0.76 36.73
C GLY A 695 9.06 0.99 36.07
N ASP A 696 9.80 -0.09 35.84
CA ASP A 696 11.14 -0.05 35.25
C ASP A 696 11.12 0.07 33.68
N LEU A 697 9.94 0.07 33.06
CA LEU A 697 9.83 0.19 31.59
C LEU A 697 10.07 1.61 31.09
N ALA A 698 9.92 2.63 31.96
CA ALA A 698 10.12 4.02 31.58
C ALA A 698 11.29 4.65 32.38
N THR A 699 12.14 5.36 31.67
CA THR A 699 13.26 6.11 32.25
C THR A 699 13.02 7.59 32.10
N ARG A 700 12.98 8.33 33.21
CA ARG A 700 12.96 9.79 33.18
C ARG A 700 14.28 10.32 32.63
N ILE A 701 14.20 11.22 31.64
CA ILE A 701 15.38 11.79 30.98
C ILE A 701 15.42 13.31 31.00
N GLY A 702 14.34 14.01 31.37
CA GLY A 702 14.37 15.47 31.35
C GLY A 702 13.01 16.12 31.48
N ASP A 703 12.95 17.38 31.10
CA ASP A 703 11.76 18.23 31.21
C ASP A 703 11.59 19.12 29.97
N VAL A 704 10.35 19.37 29.60
CA VAL A 704 9.96 20.32 28.54
C VAL A 704 10.20 21.76 29.03
N THR A 705 10.77 22.60 28.18
CA THR A 705 11.13 24.00 28.54
C THR A 705 10.59 24.99 27.52
N THR A 706 10.64 26.27 27.90
CA THR A 706 10.40 27.40 26.98
C THR A 706 11.73 27.95 26.45
N GLY A 707 11.65 28.79 25.40
CA GLY A 707 12.82 29.40 24.80
C GLY A 707 13.27 28.71 23.53
N ASP A 708 14.52 28.96 23.12
CA ASP A 708 15.09 28.42 21.89
C ASP A 708 16.15 27.34 22.12
N ASP A 709 16.78 27.35 23.28
CA ASP A 709 17.86 26.40 23.58
C ASP A 709 17.30 25.01 23.87
N ILE A 710 17.79 24.03 23.14
CA ILE A 710 17.64 22.59 23.40
C ILE A 710 18.96 22.13 24.01
N VAL A 711 18.86 21.49 25.18
CA VAL A 711 20.05 20.99 25.92
C VAL A 711 19.94 19.47 26.08
N VAL A 712 20.97 18.76 25.64
CA VAL A 712 21.11 17.31 25.84
C VAL A 712 22.44 17.02 26.51
N ALA A 713 22.41 16.62 27.77
CA ALA A 713 23.54 16.12 28.52
C ALA A 713 23.57 14.57 28.48
N THR A 714 24.68 14.03 28.05
CA THR A 714 24.98 12.60 28.01
C THR A 714 26.10 12.28 29.00
N THR A 715 26.53 11.03 29.10
CA THR A 715 27.69 10.68 29.94
C THR A 715 29.03 11.19 29.39
N THR A 716 29.06 11.62 28.11
CA THR A 716 30.29 12.04 27.41
C THR A 716 30.27 13.50 26.98
N ASP A 717 29.11 14.08 26.70
CA ASP A 717 29.01 15.41 26.09
C ASP A 717 27.81 16.20 26.63
N GLU A 718 27.91 17.54 26.49
CA GLU A 718 26.78 18.45 26.60
C GLU A 718 26.55 19.12 25.25
N ILE A 719 25.36 18.92 24.69
CA ILE A 719 24.97 19.40 23.36
C ILE A 719 23.95 20.53 23.54
N VAL A 720 24.21 21.71 22.97
CA VAL A 720 23.27 22.83 22.96
C VAL A 720 22.98 23.21 21.51
N LEU A 721 21.70 23.18 21.14
CA LEU A 721 21.21 23.52 19.80
C LEU A 721 20.15 24.61 19.88
N SER A 722 20.10 25.50 18.87
CA SER A 722 18.94 26.35 18.66
C SER A 722 17.81 25.55 18.05
N ARG A 723 16.64 25.51 18.74
CA ARG A 723 15.44 24.85 18.24
C ARG A 723 15.02 25.38 16.88
N GLN A 724 15.01 26.73 16.74
CA GLN A 724 14.60 27.38 15.49
C GLN A 724 15.54 27.04 14.33
N ALA A 725 16.86 27.01 14.57
CA ALA A 725 17.83 26.66 13.54
C ALA A 725 17.69 25.20 13.11
N ALA A 726 17.56 24.26 14.06
CA ALA A 726 17.36 22.85 13.78
C ALA A 726 16.02 22.59 13.07
N GLN A 727 14.93 23.23 13.52
CA GLN A 727 13.62 23.16 12.92
C GLN A 727 13.61 23.67 11.47
N LYS A 728 14.35 24.74 11.18
CA LYS A 728 14.48 25.26 9.82
C LYS A 728 15.15 24.25 8.89
N VAL A 729 16.24 23.63 9.32
CA VAL A 729 16.89 22.56 8.54
C VAL A 729 15.92 21.42 8.27
N TYR A 730 15.26 20.91 9.32
CA TYR A 730 14.27 19.84 9.21
C TYR A 730 13.13 20.17 8.22
N GLN A 731 12.58 21.38 8.27
CA GLN A 731 11.42 21.77 7.48
C GLN A 731 11.73 22.17 6.03
N GLU A 732 12.92 22.71 5.75
CA GLU A 732 13.22 23.31 4.45
C GLU A 732 14.14 22.45 3.56
N SER A 733 14.79 21.40 4.09
CA SER A 733 15.82 20.63 3.37
C SER A 733 15.29 19.99 2.09
N ILE A 734 14.12 19.36 2.10
CA ILE A 734 13.53 18.79 0.88
C ILE A 734 13.23 19.89 -0.15
N SER A 735 12.65 21.02 0.28
CA SER A 735 12.38 22.15 -0.63
C SER A 735 13.64 22.72 -1.24
N TRP A 736 14.74 22.81 -0.47
CA TRP A 736 16.02 23.27 -1.01
C TRP A 736 16.59 22.28 -2.03
N GLN A 737 16.55 21.00 -1.74
CA GLN A 737 17.07 19.97 -2.63
C GLN A 737 16.26 19.86 -3.93
N LEU A 738 14.93 20.01 -3.89
CA LEU A 738 14.09 20.04 -5.09
C LEU A 738 14.35 21.27 -5.98
N GLN A 739 14.77 22.41 -5.40
CA GLN A 739 15.05 23.66 -6.12
C GLN A 739 16.48 23.74 -6.64
N ALA A 740 17.43 23.03 -6.03
CA ALA A 740 18.83 22.98 -6.44
C ALA A 740 19.02 22.19 -7.74
#